data_e0bbc4774196c699ba9e351bc4bee66e
#
_entry.id   e0bbc4774196c699ba9e351bc4bee66e
#
_cell.length_a   1.000
_cell.length_b   1.000
_cell.length_c   1.000
_cell.angle_alpha   90.00
_cell.angle_beta   90.00
_cell.angle_gamma   90.00
#
_symmetry.space_group_name_H-M   'P 1'
#
loop_
_entity.id
_entity.type
_entity.pdbx_description
1 polymer ?
#
loop_
_entity_poly.entity_id
_entity_poly.type
_entity_poly.pdbx_seq_one_letter_code
_entity_poly.pdbx_strand_id
1 'polypeptide(L)'
;MSRLSAIVLLPILLLLATCSEQAVESPNASAKSAAASADYLTPTLRAQVEALKAEVRNQPSTESNVAARSRLLYDWINAYALAGKYVPVNATQTVLRIGGYGQPEPQEVDELIAELTLGDEQPGAIGPLDLQPPGPFIAGSLATFSQIYTVGDASVQPGGGFLIANHFNANNGAFQVDDPAANNYVTIASSNPAVSFTRDSFPVAGMHGGFRGAQGQLVFRVAGGALSPGDRVTVTYGDTSGGGAGLEMPDFNSELMPFPLYLDLDGSNLWLSIPMHGVPVVGSTVATVTGFAPSIVTPGEIIELSIRAADEFGNRAQGAIPGWHIIDDQGNTIAKISANGAAVALSEISFASPGVYRLSVASEDGNVQGTFNPILVQENPSHRVFWGETHGHSGFAEGIGSPTAYMEFARDEARLDFVTHSEHDLWMDDSEWNVMQRMVEKYYDEGRFLTYLGYEWTSNRTLGGHHNVLFRTPQGRQRLPTQLYPSLSSLYQGLREQNDTNDVLIIPHAHQKGDYRLSDPDMETLVEIMSMHGTFEWFARMYVDHGHRVGFVAASDDHIGKPGFSMPKNTSLAQHGGLAAVLAPERTGDAIFDAMKSLRTYATTGQRMIVDMTVNGTSMGQQARYSESRQIAGRVIGTAPIRSITLFKNDHVLEEWGYNEVQGEDLALTFYSESYPYHPDDNPRGWRHWRGTITVEGAELASAELSDRQNLSFQRVEPVDGSPNTLRFATMTRGDHSSVILKFNGPSAGAVVKVSLDTSNETGSGPPQLRTHQRIPGQEVTLALQGDNEFLQDVSFDGYQDSITLSRGGQMPLEVEFNTLDQLNPRQGDYYFVRVRQADEGLAWTSPVWVGGARSR
;
A
#
# COMPACT_ATOMS: atom_id res chain seq x y z
N MET A 1 -41.26 -32.02 -59.28
CA MET A 1 -41.72 -33.12 -58.44
C MET A 1 -41.31 -32.73 -57.03
N SER A 2 -42.20 -32.02 -56.35
CA SER A 2 -43.20 -32.37 -55.32
C SER A 2 -42.55 -33.10 -54.10
N ARG A 3 -42.57 -32.54 -52.94
CA ARG A 3 -43.59 -32.39 -51.91
C ARG A 3 -43.01 -31.54 -50.79
N LEU A 4 -43.47 -30.44 -50.35
CA LEU A 4 -44.57 -30.10 -49.43
C LEU A 4 -44.74 -31.00 -48.19
N SER A 5 -44.60 -30.47 -47.02
CA SER A 5 -45.38 -30.53 -45.78
C SER A 5 -44.56 -30.09 -44.59
N ALA A 6 -44.93 -29.41 -43.52
CA ALA A 6 -46.13 -28.70 -43.12
C ALA A 6 -45.76 -27.86 -41.91
N ILE A 7 -46.26 -26.68 -41.89
CA ILE A 7 -46.13 -25.74 -40.71
C ILE A 7 -47.15 -26.21 -39.66
N VAL A 8 -46.70 -26.41 -38.41
CA VAL A 8 -47.58 -26.46 -37.23
C VAL A 8 -47.31 -25.26 -36.36
N LEU A 9 -48.25 -24.33 -36.37
CA LEU A 9 -48.40 -23.25 -35.43
C LEU A 9 -48.97 -23.79 -34.11
N LEU A 10 -48.32 -23.53 -33.00
CA LEU A 10 -48.92 -23.63 -31.66
C LEU A 10 -48.92 -22.27 -31.00
N PRO A 11 -49.97 -21.85 -30.30
CA PRO A 11 -50.15 -20.49 -29.81
C PRO A 11 -49.39 -20.25 -28.51
N ILE A 12 -48.81 -19.04 -28.43
CA ILE A 12 -48.19 -18.49 -27.22
C ILE A 12 -49.30 -18.10 -26.25
N LEU A 13 -49.43 -18.82 -25.15
CA LEU A 13 -50.18 -18.37 -23.98
C LEU A 13 -49.33 -17.47 -23.11
N LEU A 14 -49.66 -16.18 -23.02
CA LEU A 14 -49.16 -15.25 -22.04
C LEU A 14 -49.69 -15.68 -20.66
N LEU A 15 -48.78 -16.13 -19.77
CA LEU A 15 -49.02 -16.22 -18.35
C LEU A 15 -48.26 -15.11 -17.67
N LEU A 16 -48.96 -14.08 -17.24
CA LEU A 16 -48.54 -13.12 -16.24
C LEU A 16 -48.45 -13.88 -14.90
N ALA A 17 -47.23 -14.19 -14.47
CA ALA A 17 -46.95 -14.65 -13.12
C ALA A 17 -46.46 -13.47 -12.29
N THR A 18 -47.26 -13.10 -11.32
CA THR A 18 -46.97 -12.21 -10.22
C THR A 18 -45.75 -12.73 -9.47
N CYS A 19 -44.70 -11.91 -9.35
CA CYS A 19 -43.57 -12.13 -8.43
C CYS A 19 -44.09 -12.05 -6.98
N SER A 20 -44.25 -13.18 -6.33
CA SER A 20 -44.24 -13.26 -4.87
C SER A 20 -42.77 -13.41 -4.45
N GLU A 21 -42.31 -12.50 -3.58
CA GLU A 21 -41.09 -12.66 -2.87
C GLU A 21 -41.07 -14.00 -2.11
N GLN A 22 -40.38 -14.97 -2.66
CA GLN A 22 -39.88 -16.11 -1.88
C GLN A 22 -38.48 -15.77 -1.42
N ALA A 23 -38.36 -15.54 -0.11
CA ALA A 23 -37.08 -15.54 0.56
C ALA A 23 -36.29 -16.80 0.15
N VAL A 24 -35.14 -16.63 -0.46
CA VAL A 24 -34.19 -17.70 -0.70
C VAL A 24 -33.63 -18.09 0.67
N GLU A 25 -34.18 -19.15 1.25
CA GLU A 25 -33.55 -19.82 2.37
C GLU A 25 -32.13 -20.28 1.95
N SER A 26 -31.11 -19.72 2.59
CA SER A 26 -29.74 -20.18 2.43
C SER A 26 -29.63 -21.66 2.84
N PRO A 27 -28.98 -22.53 2.04
CA PRO A 27 -28.88 -23.96 2.34
C PRO A 27 -27.75 -24.27 3.33
N ASN A 28 -27.66 -23.56 4.45
CA ASN A 28 -26.67 -23.84 5.48
C ASN A 28 -27.13 -23.68 6.93
N ALA A 29 -28.43 -23.85 7.18
CA ALA A 29 -28.95 -23.92 8.56
C ALA A 29 -28.82 -25.32 9.21
N SER A 30 -28.30 -26.34 8.52
CA SER A 30 -28.23 -27.71 9.05
C SER A 30 -26.82 -28.30 9.22
N ALA A 31 -25.77 -27.54 9.02
CA ALA A 31 -24.38 -27.93 9.33
C ALA A 31 -23.82 -27.23 10.57
N LYS A 32 -24.64 -26.72 11.48
CA LYS A 32 -24.25 -26.56 12.88
C LYS A 32 -24.30 -27.91 13.56
N SER A 33 -23.48 -28.85 13.06
CA SER A 33 -23.03 -29.99 13.80
C SER A 33 -22.28 -29.50 15.03
N ALA A 34 -22.81 -29.78 16.19
CA ALA A 34 -22.21 -30.03 17.49
C ALA A 34 -20.66 -30.20 17.54
N ALA A 35 -19.88 -29.23 17.13
CA ALA A 35 -18.72 -28.84 17.89
C ALA A 35 -19.31 -28.26 19.19
N ALA A 36 -19.14 -28.97 20.32
CA ALA A 36 -19.44 -28.43 21.64
C ALA A 36 -18.85 -27.01 21.63
N SER A 37 -19.69 -25.99 21.80
CA SER A 37 -19.25 -24.60 21.83
C SER A 37 -18.18 -24.55 22.92
N ALA A 38 -16.92 -24.40 22.52
CA ALA A 38 -15.84 -24.18 23.47
C ALA A 38 -16.27 -22.95 24.26
N ASP A 39 -16.32 -23.07 25.59
CA ASP A 39 -16.65 -21.92 26.43
C ASP A 39 -15.40 -21.02 26.45
N TYR A 40 -15.30 -20.16 25.43
CA TYR A 40 -14.17 -19.21 25.29
C TYR A 40 -14.08 -18.29 26.52
N LEU A 41 -15.22 -17.93 27.11
CA LEU A 41 -15.32 -17.08 28.29
C LEU A 41 -15.39 -17.96 29.57
N THR A 42 -14.28 -18.63 29.88
CA THR A 42 -14.23 -19.54 31.01
C THR A 42 -14.60 -18.86 32.35
N PRO A 43 -15.15 -19.60 33.34
CA PRO A 43 -15.44 -19.03 34.65
C PRO A 43 -14.22 -18.40 35.33
N THR A 44 -13.04 -18.94 35.12
CA THR A 44 -11.80 -18.41 35.68
C THR A 44 -11.45 -17.06 35.06
N LEU A 45 -11.48 -16.94 33.72
CA LEU A 45 -11.23 -15.70 33.01
C LEU A 45 -12.24 -14.60 33.40
N ARG A 46 -13.54 -14.95 33.48
CA ARG A 46 -14.57 -14.02 33.95
C ARG A 46 -14.27 -13.51 35.38
N ALA A 47 -13.94 -14.41 36.30
CA ALA A 47 -13.64 -14.02 37.67
C ALA A 47 -12.41 -13.10 37.77
N GLN A 48 -11.38 -13.35 36.95
CA GLN A 48 -10.18 -12.51 36.90
C GLN A 48 -10.47 -11.11 36.37
N VAL A 49 -11.28 -11.00 35.31
CA VAL A 49 -11.67 -9.72 34.73
C VAL A 49 -12.59 -8.92 35.65
N GLU A 50 -13.54 -9.58 36.29
CA GLU A 50 -14.40 -8.90 37.29
C GLU A 50 -13.59 -8.41 38.50
N ALA A 51 -12.59 -9.17 38.94
CA ALA A 51 -11.69 -8.71 39.97
C ALA A 51 -10.89 -7.48 39.52
N LEU A 52 -10.40 -7.49 38.29
CA LEU A 52 -9.68 -6.36 37.69
C LEU A 52 -10.56 -5.10 37.59
N LYS A 53 -11.80 -5.22 37.13
CA LYS A 53 -12.78 -4.12 37.06
C LYS A 53 -13.02 -3.50 38.45
N ALA A 54 -13.12 -4.34 39.49
CA ALA A 54 -13.29 -3.87 40.86
C ALA A 54 -12.02 -3.20 41.42
N GLU A 55 -10.85 -3.73 41.08
CA GLU A 55 -9.54 -3.20 41.52
C GLU A 55 -9.29 -1.81 40.93
N VAL A 56 -9.47 -1.63 39.63
CA VAL A 56 -9.16 -0.38 38.91
C VAL A 56 -9.95 0.82 39.45
N ARG A 57 -11.18 0.62 39.92
CA ARG A 57 -11.97 1.69 40.57
C ARG A 57 -11.26 2.34 41.77
N ASN A 58 -10.39 1.62 42.46
CA ASN A 58 -9.65 2.09 43.61
C ASN A 58 -8.13 2.27 43.37
N GLN A 59 -7.62 1.62 42.38
CA GLN A 59 -6.19 1.59 42.04
C GLN A 59 -6.02 1.68 40.51
N PRO A 60 -5.94 2.89 39.96
CA PRO A 60 -5.67 3.08 38.52
C PRO A 60 -4.43 2.33 38.03
N SER A 61 -4.33 2.08 36.75
CA SER A 61 -3.17 1.46 36.13
C SER A 61 -1.92 2.34 36.32
N THR A 62 -0.78 1.70 36.39
CA THR A 62 0.54 2.33 36.56
C THR A 62 1.53 1.59 35.69
N GLU A 63 2.70 2.19 35.41
CA GLU A 63 3.80 1.55 34.68
C GLU A 63 4.17 0.15 35.21
N SER A 64 3.99 -0.07 36.51
CA SER A 64 4.36 -1.35 37.15
C SER A 64 3.33 -2.47 36.97
N ASN A 65 2.05 -2.16 36.67
CA ASN A 65 0.98 -3.14 36.56
C ASN A 65 0.32 -3.18 35.16
N VAL A 66 0.59 -2.20 34.32
CA VAL A 66 -0.02 -2.06 32.99
C VAL A 66 0.16 -3.30 32.13
N ALA A 67 1.34 -3.89 32.12
CA ALA A 67 1.64 -5.08 31.32
C ALA A 67 0.81 -6.31 31.76
N ALA A 68 0.69 -6.55 33.06
CA ALA A 68 -0.10 -7.67 33.59
C ALA A 68 -1.60 -7.50 33.32
N ARG A 69 -2.10 -6.28 33.50
CA ARG A 69 -3.50 -5.93 33.24
C ARG A 69 -3.84 -6.05 31.75
N SER A 70 -2.98 -5.52 30.89
CA SER A 70 -3.15 -5.61 29.43
C SER A 70 -3.15 -7.07 28.96
N ARG A 71 -2.29 -7.93 29.54
CA ARG A 71 -2.27 -9.35 29.19
C ARG A 71 -3.58 -10.06 29.53
N LEU A 72 -4.15 -9.79 30.69
CA LEU A 72 -5.45 -10.34 31.09
C LEU A 72 -6.56 -9.85 30.15
N LEU A 73 -6.53 -8.58 29.78
CA LEU A 73 -7.50 -8.00 28.86
C LEU A 73 -7.34 -8.54 27.43
N TYR A 74 -6.11 -8.79 26.99
CA TYR A 74 -5.86 -9.48 25.71
C TYR A 74 -6.59 -10.83 25.65
N ASP A 75 -6.40 -11.66 26.66
CA ASP A 75 -7.04 -12.98 26.74
C ASP A 75 -8.59 -12.84 26.80
N TRP A 76 -9.09 -11.84 27.51
CA TRP A 76 -10.53 -11.55 27.60
C TRP A 76 -11.13 -11.09 26.28
N ILE A 77 -10.49 -10.14 25.57
CA ILE A 77 -10.98 -9.59 24.31
C ILE A 77 -11.03 -10.66 23.24
N ASN A 78 -9.98 -11.49 23.10
CA ASN A 78 -9.97 -12.59 22.16
C ASN A 78 -11.10 -13.61 22.47
N ALA A 79 -11.27 -13.98 23.72
CA ALA A 79 -12.35 -14.86 24.15
C ALA A 79 -13.74 -14.26 23.90
N TYR A 80 -13.88 -12.95 24.08
CA TYR A 80 -15.13 -12.21 23.88
C TYR A 80 -15.49 -12.15 22.40
N ALA A 81 -14.50 -11.87 21.51
CA ALA A 81 -14.67 -11.84 20.07
C ALA A 81 -15.01 -13.23 19.51
N LEU A 82 -14.29 -14.27 19.94
CA LEU A 82 -14.54 -15.67 19.54
C LEU A 82 -15.93 -16.16 19.99
N ALA A 83 -16.45 -15.65 21.10
CA ALA A 83 -17.82 -15.90 21.55
C ALA A 83 -18.89 -15.12 20.73
N GLY A 84 -18.47 -14.36 19.71
CA GLY A 84 -19.36 -13.58 18.83
C GLY A 84 -19.95 -12.34 19.50
N LYS A 85 -19.26 -11.80 20.52
CA LYS A 85 -19.67 -10.59 21.21
C LYS A 85 -18.95 -9.36 20.66
N TYR A 86 -19.57 -8.20 20.81
CA TYR A 86 -18.98 -6.94 20.38
C TYR A 86 -17.75 -6.59 21.20
N VAL A 87 -16.69 -6.21 20.52
CA VAL A 87 -15.47 -5.65 21.12
C VAL A 87 -15.23 -4.26 20.52
N PRO A 88 -15.14 -3.21 21.33
CA PRO A 88 -14.82 -1.88 20.83
C PRO A 88 -13.45 -1.85 20.12
N VAL A 89 -13.37 -1.16 19.01
CA VAL A 89 -12.19 -1.17 18.15
C VAL A 89 -10.95 -0.63 18.86
N ASN A 90 -11.05 0.52 19.51
CA ASN A 90 -9.91 1.10 20.25
C ASN A 90 -9.52 0.27 21.47
N ALA A 91 -10.47 -0.39 22.13
CA ALA A 91 -10.17 -1.32 23.20
C ALA A 91 -9.27 -2.47 22.75
N THR A 92 -9.64 -3.12 21.64
CA THR A 92 -8.84 -4.18 21.04
C THR A 92 -7.42 -3.70 20.73
N GLN A 93 -7.27 -2.55 20.13
CA GLN A 93 -5.98 -1.98 19.75
C GLN A 93 -5.06 -1.74 20.94
N THR A 94 -5.56 -1.15 22.01
CA THR A 94 -4.78 -0.89 23.22
C THR A 94 -4.17 -2.17 23.78
N VAL A 95 -4.95 -3.24 23.82
CA VAL A 95 -4.50 -4.52 24.39
C VAL A 95 -3.54 -5.26 23.47
N LEU A 96 -3.77 -5.23 22.16
CA LEU A 96 -2.97 -5.96 21.19
C LEU A 96 -1.54 -5.40 21.03
N ARG A 97 -1.27 -4.18 21.47
CA ARG A 97 0.08 -3.59 21.46
C ARG A 97 1.09 -4.19 22.46
N ILE A 98 0.65 -5.05 23.37
CA ILE A 98 1.55 -5.63 24.38
C ILE A 98 2.64 -6.46 23.69
N GLY A 99 3.88 -6.16 24.06
CA GLY A 99 5.06 -6.96 23.70
C GLY A 99 5.63 -6.71 22.31
N GLY A 100 4.86 -6.13 21.38
CA GLY A 100 5.33 -5.84 20.03
C GLY A 100 6.00 -4.47 19.93
N TYR A 101 5.21 -3.48 19.62
CA TYR A 101 5.69 -2.13 19.30
C TYR A 101 5.93 -1.24 20.53
N GLY A 102 5.47 -1.64 21.67
CA GLY A 102 5.59 -0.93 22.94
C GLY A 102 4.55 -1.39 23.94
N GLN A 103 4.66 -0.90 25.15
CA GLN A 103 3.63 -1.13 26.17
C GLN A 103 2.51 -0.10 26.00
N PRO A 104 1.23 -0.48 26.22
CA PRO A 104 0.15 0.47 26.30
C PRO A 104 0.35 1.42 27.48
N GLU A 105 -0.13 2.65 27.34
CA GLU A 105 -0.11 3.62 28.43
C GLU A 105 -1.12 3.21 29.52
N PRO A 106 -0.84 3.48 30.80
CA PRO A 106 -1.76 3.14 31.87
C PRO A 106 -3.18 3.68 31.68
N GLN A 107 -3.31 4.89 31.15
CA GLN A 107 -4.60 5.51 30.87
C GLN A 107 -5.39 4.74 29.81
N GLU A 108 -4.74 4.26 28.74
CA GLU A 108 -5.39 3.48 27.67
C GLU A 108 -5.99 2.18 28.22
N VAL A 109 -5.30 1.54 29.17
CA VAL A 109 -5.81 0.34 29.85
C VAL A 109 -7.02 0.65 30.73
N ASP A 110 -7.00 1.78 31.44
CA ASP A 110 -8.12 2.20 32.28
C ASP A 110 -9.35 2.59 31.43
N GLU A 111 -9.14 3.24 30.28
CA GLU A 111 -10.19 3.54 29.29
C GLU A 111 -10.85 2.25 28.78
N LEU A 112 -10.05 1.25 28.41
CA LEU A 112 -10.56 -0.04 27.99
C LEU A 112 -11.39 -0.73 29.09
N ILE A 113 -10.91 -0.73 30.32
CA ILE A 113 -11.63 -1.34 31.42
C ILE A 113 -12.96 -0.60 31.69
N ALA A 114 -12.95 0.73 31.61
CA ALA A 114 -14.16 1.54 31.74
C ALA A 114 -15.17 1.24 30.63
N GLU A 115 -14.70 1.15 29.40
CA GLU A 115 -15.53 0.85 28.23
C GLU A 115 -16.16 -0.54 28.30
N LEU A 116 -15.37 -1.56 28.64
CA LEU A 116 -15.87 -2.92 28.85
C LEU A 116 -16.86 -3.00 30.01
N THR A 117 -16.59 -2.28 31.09
CA THR A 117 -17.49 -2.23 32.26
C THR A 117 -18.81 -1.57 31.89
N LEU A 118 -18.77 -0.45 31.19
CA LEU A 118 -19.98 0.25 30.76
C LEU A 118 -20.80 -0.60 29.78
N GLY A 119 -20.15 -1.25 28.82
CA GLY A 119 -20.80 -2.13 27.85
C GLY A 119 -21.50 -3.33 28.48
N ASP A 120 -20.95 -3.90 29.55
CA ASP A 120 -21.52 -5.03 30.26
C ASP A 120 -22.67 -4.60 31.18
N GLU A 121 -22.50 -3.46 31.90
CA GLU A 121 -23.51 -2.97 32.88
C GLU A 121 -24.65 -2.20 32.23
N GLN A 122 -24.38 -1.50 31.10
CA GLN A 122 -25.32 -0.62 30.40
C GLN A 122 -25.19 -0.74 28.88
N PRO A 123 -25.73 -1.78 28.24
CA PRO A 123 -25.57 -1.98 26.80
C PRO A 123 -26.07 -0.83 25.91
N GLY A 124 -26.96 0.03 26.40
CA GLY A 124 -27.49 1.22 25.71
C GLY A 124 -26.79 2.53 26.09
N ALA A 125 -25.73 2.50 26.91
CA ALA A 125 -25.10 3.70 27.43
C ALA A 125 -24.56 4.62 26.34
N ILE A 126 -23.88 4.06 25.33
CA ILE A 126 -23.36 4.78 24.17
C ILE A 126 -24.43 4.75 23.08
N GLY A 127 -24.86 5.91 22.64
CA GLY A 127 -25.90 6.04 21.62
C GLY A 127 -25.36 5.93 20.19
N PRO A 128 -26.26 5.96 19.20
CA PRO A 128 -25.90 5.82 17.79
C PRO A 128 -25.31 7.11 17.18
N LEU A 129 -24.56 6.94 16.09
CA LEU A 129 -23.97 7.99 15.26
C LEU A 129 -24.52 7.88 13.82
N ASP A 130 -25.18 8.93 13.34
CA ASP A 130 -25.71 9.02 11.99
C ASP A 130 -24.88 9.98 11.12
N LEU A 131 -24.76 9.68 9.82
CA LEU A 131 -24.07 10.51 8.83
C LEU A 131 -25.08 11.26 7.94
N GLN A 132 -24.94 12.57 7.76
CA GLN A 132 -25.80 13.39 6.90
C GLN A 132 -25.02 14.44 6.10
N PRO A 133 -25.11 14.46 4.74
CA PRO A 133 -25.73 13.41 3.91
C PRO A 133 -24.93 12.11 3.99
N PRO A 134 -25.54 10.96 3.63
CA PRO A 134 -24.85 9.68 3.74
C PRO A 134 -23.74 9.47 2.68
N GLY A 135 -23.50 10.43 1.80
CA GLY A 135 -22.57 10.31 0.67
C GLY A 135 -23.18 9.55 -0.51
N PRO A 136 -22.38 9.00 -1.45
CA PRO A 136 -20.92 9.05 -1.44
C PRO A 136 -20.38 10.46 -1.75
N PHE A 137 -19.15 10.73 -1.25
CA PHE A 137 -18.40 11.96 -1.55
C PHE A 137 -17.34 11.68 -2.62
N ILE A 138 -16.96 12.71 -3.36
CA ILE A 138 -15.97 12.57 -4.44
C ILE A 138 -14.57 12.82 -3.89
N ALA A 139 -13.62 11.95 -4.20
CA ALA A 139 -12.22 12.08 -3.83
C ALA A 139 -11.63 13.42 -4.31
N GLY A 140 -10.85 14.07 -3.44
CA GLY A 140 -10.23 15.37 -3.70
C GLY A 140 -11.18 16.57 -3.81
N SER A 141 -12.51 16.36 -3.64
CA SER A 141 -13.49 17.47 -3.70
C SER A 141 -13.63 18.19 -2.36
N LEU A 142 -14.27 19.36 -2.40
CA LEU A 142 -14.74 20.06 -1.20
C LEU A 142 -16.16 19.59 -0.85
N ALA A 143 -16.36 19.15 0.38
CA ALA A 143 -17.64 18.63 0.83
C ALA A 143 -18.01 19.14 2.22
N THR A 144 -19.31 19.11 2.51
CA THR A 144 -19.84 19.37 3.85
C THR A 144 -20.71 18.18 4.28
N PHE A 145 -20.44 17.65 5.44
CA PHE A 145 -21.26 16.59 6.05
C PHE A 145 -21.27 16.72 7.58
N SER A 146 -22.24 16.09 8.20
CA SER A 146 -22.39 16.10 9.65
C SER A 146 -22.49 14.68 10.21
N GLN A 147 -21.83 14.46 11.32
CA GLN A 147 -22.07 13.32 12.20
C GLN A 147 -23.04 13.78 13.29
N ILE A 148 -24.11 13.04 13.46
CA ILE A 148 -25.17 13.33 14.45
C ILE A 148 -25.19 12.22 15.48
N TYR A 149 -24.61 12.50 16.63
CA TYR A 149 -24.63 11.60 17.78
C TYR A 149 -25.93 11.82 18.58
N THR A 150 -26.63 10.74 18.86
CA THR A 150 -27.76 10.76 19.80
C THR A 150 -27.34 10.16 21.12
N VAL A 151 -27.45 10.92 22.21
CA VAL A 151 -27.01 10.48 23.53
C VAL A 151 -27.79 9.24 23.97
N GLY A 152 -27.04 8.19 24.36
CA GLY A 152 -27.59 6.94 24.86
C GLY A 152 -28.13 7.02 26.27
N ASP A 153 -28.22 5.87 26.94
CA ASP A 153 -28.76 5.82 28.31
C ASP A 153 -27.87 6.52 29.34
N ALA A 154 -26.58 6.67 29.10
CA ALA A 154 -25.66 7.42 29.93
C ALA A 154 -25.60 8.90 29.51
N SER A 155 -25.93 9.78 30.46
CA SER A 155 -25.83 11.23 30.27
C SER A 155 -24.37 11.69 30.21
N VAL A 156 -24.06 12.71 29.36
CA VAL A 156 -22.77 13.35 29.37
C VAL A 156 -22.78 14.56 30.30
N GLN A 157 -21.93 14.50 31.31
CA GLN A 157 -21.87 15.53 32.33
C GLN A 157 -21.08 16.78 31.88
N PRO A 158 -21.29 17.96 32.45
CA PRO A 158 -20.38 19.08 32.27
C PRO A 158 -18.93 18.69 32.61
N GLY A 159 -18.00 19.03 31.73
CA GLY A 159 -16.61 18.57 31.80
C GLY A 159 -16.33 17.34 30.94
N GLY A 160 -17.32 16.47 30.71
CA GLY A 160 -17.25 15.45 29.68
C GLY A 160 -17.15 16.05 28.29
N GLY A 161 -17.07 15.27 27.23
CA GLY A 161 -16.92 15.87 25.93
C GLY A 161 -16.75 14.91 24.76
N PHE A 162 -16.32 15.48 23.64
CA PHE A 162 -16.13 14.78 22.35
C PHE A 162 -14.71 15.01 21.82
N LEU A 163 -14.07 13.92 21.41
CA LEU A 163 -12.81 13.95 20.68
C LEU A 163 -13.07 13.62 19.21
N ILE A 164 -12.75 14.57 18.34
CA ILE A 164 -12.79 14.37 16.90
C ILE A 164 -11.40 13.93 16.46
N ALA A 165 -11.32 12.81 15.79
CA ALA A 165 -10.07 12.24 15.31
C ALA A 165 -10.03 12.14 13.77
N ASN A 166 -8.82 12.01 13.24
CA ASN A 166 -8.57 11.70 11.85
C ASN A 166 -7.70 10.44 11.76
N HIS A 167 -7.89 9.64 10.73
CA HIS A 167 -7.01 8.49 10.50
C HIS A 167 -5.67 8.97 9.91
N PHE A 168 -4.54 8.45 10.41
CA PHE A 168 -3.22 8.93 9.97
C PHE A 168 -2.91 8.64 8.49
N ASN A 169 -3.59 7.66 7.88
CA ASN A 169 -3.52 7.38 6.44
C ASN A 169 -4.50 8.21 5.60
N ALA A 170 -5.49 8.87 6.21
CA ALA A 170 -6.36 9.78 5.48
C ALA A 170 -5.64 11.11 5.22
N ASN A 171 -5.68 11.58 3.97
CA ASN A 171 -5.05 12.83 3.55
C ASN A 171 -6.06 13.96 3.31
N ASN A 172 -7.22 13.89 3.97
CA ASN A 172 -8.18 15.00 3.98
C ASN A 172 -7.57 16.27 4.58
N GLY A 173 -8.18 17.40 4.32
CA GLY A 173 -7.77 18.69 4.87
C GLY A 173 -7.72 18.69 6.39
N ALA A 174 -6.74 19.38 6.96
CA ALA A 174 -6.57 19.47 8.41
C ALA A 174 -7.74 20.20 9.05
N PHE A 175 -8.41 19.56 10.03
CA PHE A 175 -9.54 20.17 10.75
C PHE A 175 -9.11 21.44 11.47
N GLN A 176 -9.90 22.49 11.36
CA GLN A 176 -9.68 23.75 12.05
C GLN A 176 -10.99 24.35 12.57
N VAL A 177 -10.90 25.19 13.61
CA VAL A 177 -12.04 25.83 14.27
C VAL A 177 -11.84 27.35 14.49
N ASP A 178 -10.75 27.90 13.96
CA ASP A 178 -10.31 29.26 14.25
C ASP A 178 -10.78 30.28 13.19
N ASP A 179 -10.93 29.84 11.93
CA ASP A 179 -11.35 30.70 10.81
C ASP A 179 -12.59 30.14 10.09
N PRO A 180 -13.78 30.62 10.39
CA PRO A 180 -15.01 30.18 9.73
C PRO A 180 -15.06 30.45 8.21
N ALA A 181 -14.22 31.35 7.70
CA ALA A 181 -14.18 31.69 6.27
C ALA A 181 -13.19 30.81 5.49
N ALA A 182 -12.34 30.05 6.17
CA ALA A 182 -11.40 29.13 5.54
C ALA A 182 -12.00 27.72 5.38
N ASN A 183 -11.40 26.93 4.47
CA ASN A 183 -11.73 25.52 4.30
C ASN A 183 -11.44 24.71 5.58
N ASN A 184 -12.01 23.51 5.64
CA ASN A 184 -11.79 22.53 6.70
C ASN A 184 -12.30 22.97 8.08
N TYR A 185 -13.21 23.95 8.11
CA TYR A 185 -13.82 24.44 9.35
C TYR A 185 -14.76 23.40 9.94
N VAL A 186 -14.61 23.14 11.23
CA VAL A 186 -15.41 22.14 11.97
C VAL A 186 -16.19 22.84 13.07
N THR A 187 -17.48 22.53 13.14
CA THR A 187 -18.37 23.05 14.19
C THR A 187 -19.01 21.93 14.97
N ILE A 188 -19.37 22.22 16.22
CA ILE A 188 -20.14 21.32 17.10
C ILE A 188 -21.32 22.07 17.71
N ALA A 189 -22.48 21.44 17.71
CA ALA A 189 -23.71 22.02 18.27
C ALA A 189 -24.55 20.97 18.99
N SER A 190 -25.32 21.40 20.01
CA SER A 190 -26.25 20.55 20.74
C SER A 190 -27.69 20.92 20.43
N SER A 191 -28.59 19.94 20.39
CA SER A 191 -30.05 20.15 20.41
C SER A 191 -30.57 20.71 21.71
N ASN A 192 -29.80 20.53 22.79
CA ASN A 192 -30.15 21.05 24.13
C ASN A 192 -29.60 22.47 24.29
N PRO A 193 -30.48 23.51 24.37
CA PRO A 193 -30.05 24.91 24.45
C PRO A 193 -29.31 25.25 25.75
N ALA A 194 -29.39 24.43 26.79
CA ALA A 194 -28.65 24.61 28.03
C ALA A 194 -27.19 24.16 27.95
N VAL A 195 -26.80 23.48 26.84
CA VAL A 195 -25.49 22.94 26.63
C VAL A 195 -24.74 23.80 25.63
N SER A 196 -23.51 24.12 25.96
CA SER A 196 -22.52 24.73 25.07
C SER A 196 -21.25 23.89 25.05
N PHE A 197 -20.35 24.14 24.07
CA PHE A 197 -19.08 23.46 23.97
C PHE A 197 -17.92 24.44 24.09
N THR A 198 -16.91 24.06 24.86
CA THR A 198 -15.66 24.82 24.96
C THR A 198 -14.53 23.97 24.36
N ARG A 199 -13.63 24.63 23.60
CA ARG A 199 -12.43 23.95 23.05
C ARG A 199 -11.48 23.60 24.17
N ASP A 200 -10.89 22.41 24.08
CA ASP A 200 -9.86 21.94 25.00
C ASP A 200 -8.71 21.30 24.18
N SER A 201 -7.58 21.09 24.81
CA SER A 201 -6.47 20.33 24.27
C SER A 201 -6.20 19.12 25.15
N PHE A 202 -6.20 17.96 24.54
CA PHE A 202 -5.85 16.71 25.21
C PHE A 202 -4.84 15.96 24.34
N PRO A 203 -3.68 15.56 24.89
CA PRO A 203 -2.72 14.76 24.14
C PRO A 203 -3.32 13.38 23.91
N VAL A 204 -3.63 13.08 22.66
CA VAL A 204 -4.07 11.76 22.24
C VAL A 204 -2.87 11.00 21.72
N ALA A 205 -2.75 9.74 22.08
CA ALA A 205 -1.73 8.86 21.54
C ALA A 205 -1.78 8.88 20.01
N GLY A 206 -0.63 8.97 19.40
CA GLY A 206 -0.49 9.05 17.95
C GLY A 206 -0.77 7.71 17.26
N MET A 207 -0.26 7.57 16.05
CA MET A 207 -0.47 6.49 15.10
C MET A 207 -0.49 5.07 15.68
N HIS A 208 0.35 4.79 16.65
CA HIS A 208 0.41 3.51 17.36
C HIS A 208 -0.16 3.60 18.79
N GLY A 209 -0.88 4.67 19.10
CA GLY A 209 -1.67 4.80 20.31
C GLY A 209 -3.04 4.14 20.17
N GLY A 210 -3.78 3.96 21.23
CA GLY A 210 -4.97 3.15 21.37
C GLY A 210 -6.13 3.25 20.37
N PHE A 211 -6.00 3.92 19.23
CA PHE A 211 -7.12 4.24 18.34
C PHE A 211 -6.99 3.65 16.91
N ARG A 212 -6.31 2.55 16.71
CA ARG A 212 -6.19 1.83 15.44
C ARG A 212 -6.05 2.78 14.23
N GLY A 213 -4.93 3.52 14.19
CA GLY A 213 -4.64 4.52 13.16
C GLY A 213 -5.29 5.89 13.37
N ALA A 214 -6.22 6.06 14.28
CA ALA A 214 -6.83 7.36 14.55
C ALA A 214 -5.91 8.26 15.37
N GLN A 215 -5.89 9.55 15.02
CA GLN A 215 -5.16 10.61 15.73
C GLN A 215 -6.13 11.69 16.15
N GLY A 216 -6.14 12.05 17.44
CA GLY A 216 -6.96 13.14 17.94
C GLY A 216 -6.59 14.48 17.32
N GLN A 217 -7.59 15.22 16.89
CA GLN A 217 -7.44 16.52 16.25
C GLN A 217 -8.07 17.65 17.06
N LEU A 218 -9.31 17.45 17.52
CA LEU A 218 -10.09 18.47 18.20
C LEU A 218 -10.79 17.88 19.42
N VAL A 219 -10.79 18.61 20.54
CA VAL A 219 -11.52 18.25 21.74
C VAL A 219 -12.51 19.36 22.10
N PHE A 220 -13.74 18.96 22.37
CA PHE A 220 -14.80 19.85 22.82
C PHE A 220 -15.40 19.34 24.15
N ARG A 221 -15.37 20.20 25.16
CA ARG A 221 -15.93 19.90 26.49
C ARG A 221 -17.35 20.43 26.61
N VAL A 222 -18.21 19.61 27.18
CA VAL A 222 -19.59 19.99 27.54
C VAL A 222 -19.58 21.02 28.69
N ALA A 223 -20.27 22.12 28.48
CA ALA A 223 -20.41 23.20 29.46
C ALA A 223 -21.86 23.65 29.58
N GLY A 224 -22.20 24.31 30.69
CA GLY A 224 -23.54 24.79 30.97
C GLY A 224 -24.41 23.72 31.63
N GLY A 225 -25.06 22.86 30.85
CA GLY A 225 -25.89 21.74 31.32
C GLY A 225 -25.30 20.39 30.93
N ALA A 226 -25.87 19.30 31.46
CA ALA A 226 -25.57 17.95 31.00
C ALA A 226 -26.36 17.62 29.70
N LEU A 227 -25.79 16.76 28.87
CA LEU A 227 -26.52 16.11 27.77
C LEU A 227 -27.30 14.92 28.36
N SER A 228 -28.58 14.88 28.10
CA SER A 228 -29.48 13.81 28.56
C SER A 228 -29.77 12.79 27.47
N PRO A 229 -30.21 11.56 27.81
CA PRO A 229 -30.63 10.57 26.85
C PRO A 229 -31.60 11.15 25.81
N GLY A 230 -31.27 10.94 24.51
CA GLY A 230 -32.03 11.46 23.36
C GLY A 230 -31.62 12.87 22.88
N ASP A 231 -30.80 13.62 23.64
CA ASP A 231 -30.21 14.85 23.12
C ASP A 231 -29.32 14.53 21.93
N ARG A 232 -29.22 15.48 21.01
CA ARG A 232 -28.41 15.31 19.79
C ARG A 232 -27.22 16.25 19.80
N VAL A 233 -26.07 15.72 19.43
CA VAL A 233 -24.84 16.50 19.18
C VAL A 233 -24.48 16.36 17.70
N THR A 234 -24.38 17.49 17.04
CA THR A 234 -24.04 17.56 15.61
C THR A 234 -22.62 18.10 15.46
N VAL A 235 -21.73 17.29 14.88
CA VAL A 235 -20.39 17.70 14.42
C VAL A 235 -20.46 17.90 12.92
N THR A 236 -20.23 19.13 12.44
CA THR A 236 -20.23 19.45 11.01
C THR A 236 -18.81 19.66 10.51
N TYR A 237 -18.41 18.85 9.54
CA TYR A 237 -17.12 18.91 8.87
C TYR A 237 -17.26 19.76 7.61
N GLY A 238 -16.31 20.71 7.41
CA GLY A 238 -16.36 21.63 6.32
C GLY A 238 -17.58 22.56 6.37
N ASP A 239 -17.89 23.10 7.53
CA ASP A 239 -19.02 24.03 7.71
C ASP A 239 -18.81 25.31 6.88
N THR A 240 -19.75 25.56 5.96
CA THR A 240 -19.69 26.68 5.02
C THR A 240 -20.41 27.93 5.51
N SER A 241 -20.99 27.92 6.72
CA SER A 241 -21.77 29.04 7.25
C SER A 241 -20.97 30.33 7.42
N GLY A 242 -19.65 30.23 7.61
CA GLY A 242 -18.71 31.34 7.70
C GLY A 242 -18.13 31.82 6.36
N GLY A 243 -18.41 31.13 5.26
CA GLY A 243 -17.90 31.46 3.90
C GLY A 243 -16.80 30.53 3.38
N GLY A 244 -16.36 29.56 4.15
CA GLY A 244 -15.46 28.48 3.69
C GLY A 244 -16.12 27.63 2.59
N ALA A 245 -15.34 26.90 1.80
CA ALA A 245 -15.86 26.10 0.68
C ALA A 245 -16.16 24.63 1.04
N GLY A 246 -15.79 24.18 2.22
CA GLY A 246 -15.99 22.80 2.68
C GLY A 246 -14.75 22.16 3.27
N LEU A 247 -14.84 20.86 3.58
CA LEU A 247 -13.71 20.00 3.91
C LEU A 247 -13.09 19.47 2.62
N GLU A 248 -11.79 19.56 2.51
CA GLU A 248 -11.01 18.85 1.47
C GLU A 248 -11.07 17.36 1.75
N MET A 249 -11.82 16.62 0.93
CA MET A 249 -11.95 15.18 1.04
C MET A 249 -10.63 14.48 0.68
N PRO A 250 -10.37 13.28 1.22
CA PRO A 250 -9.23 12.48 0.79
C PRO A 250 -9.21 12.32 -0.73
N ASP A 251 -8.03 12.32 -1.33
CA ASP A 251 -7.86 12.14 -2.79
C ASP A 251 -7.92 10.66 -3.23
N PHE A 252 -8.18 9.73 -2.33
CA PHE A 252 -8.38 8.32 -2.64
C PHE A 252 -9.77 7.83 -2.21
N ASN A 253 -10.32 6.90 -2.99
CA ASN A 253 -11.61 6.29 -2.71
C ASN A 253 -11.51 5.21 -1.63
N SER A 254 -12.51 5.16 -0.76
CA SER A 254 -12.75 4.05 0.17
C SER A 254 -14.25 3.99 0.50
N GLU A 255 -14.78 2.79 0.61
CA GLU A 255 -16.17 2.59 1.06
C GLU A 255 -16.32 2.83 2.57
N LEU A 256 -15.21 2.82 3.32
CA LEU A 256 -15.15 2.93 4.77
C LEU A 256 -14.12 3.98 5.23
N MET A 257 -14.15 5.20 4.66
CA MET A 257 -13.25 6.26 5.12
C MET A 257 -13.55 6.61 6.57
N PRO A 258 -12.59 6.46 7.51
CA PRO A 258 -12.85 6.68 8.92
C PRO A 258 -12.80 8.17 9.30
N PHE A 259 -13.83 8.62 10.04
CA PHE A 259 -13.86 9.89 10.74
C PHE A 259 -14.28 9.61 12.19
N PRO A 260 -13.37 9.13 13.04
CA PRO A 260 -13.71 8.67 14.39
C PRO A 260 -14.17 9.79 15.32
N LEU A 261 -15.20 9.50 16.13
CA LEU A 261 -15.69 10.36 17.19
C LEU A 261 -15.70 9.57 18.49
N TYR A 262 -15.08 10.11 19.54
CA TYR A 262 -15.00 9.51 20.86
C TYR A 262 -15.72 10.36 21.89
N LEU A 263 -16.15 9.73 22.97
CA LEU A 263 -17.00 10.28 24.02
C LEU A 263 -16.34 10.14 25.39
N ASP A 264 -16.25 11.24 26.13
CA ASP A 264 -15.93 11.27 27.55
C ASP A 264 -17.21 11.65 28.32
N LEU A 265 -17.71 10.77 29.18
CA LEU A 265 -19.00 10.96 29.86
C LEU A 265 -18.98 11.99 31.00
N ASP A 266 -17.86 12.13 31.70
CA ASP A 266 -17.83 12.82 32.98
C ASP A 266 -16.61 13.74 33.19
N GLY A 267 -15.74 13.87 32.21
CA GLY A 267 -14.52 14.67 32.28
C GLY A 267 -13.34 13.94 32.90
N SER A 268 -13.43 12.63 33.03
CA SER A 268 -12.32 11.77 33.48
C SER A 268 -11.20 11.61 32.49
N ASN A 269 -11.39 12.01 31.23
CA ASN A 269 -10.55 11.74 30.06
C ASN A 269 -10.50 10.24 29.70
N LEU A 270 -11.50 9.48 30.06
CA LEU A 270 -11.71 8.12 29.59
C LEU A 270 -12.54 8.18 28.30
N TRP A 271 -11.86 8.03 27.15
CA TRP A 271 -12.46 8.18 25.84
C TRP A 271 -13.09 6.87 25.37
N LEU A 272 -14.40 6.88 25.19
CA LEU A 272 -15.20 5.73 24.75
C LEU A 272 -15.42 5.79 23.24
N SER A 273 -15.36 4.64 22.57
CA SER A 273 -15.69 4.52 21.15
C SER A 273 -17.19 4.76 20.92
N ILE A 274 -17.52 5.61 19.95
CA ILE A 274 -18.86 5.66 19.38
C ILE A 274 -18.87 4.78 18.13
N PRO A 275 -19.75 3.78 18.03
CA PRO A 275 -19.85 2.94 16.83
C PRO A 275 -20.06 3.82 15.59
N MET A 276 -19.17 3.68 14.62
CA MET A 276 -19.08 4.56 13.46
C MET A 276 -19.42 3.81 12.18
N HIS A 277 -20.17 4.45 11.30
CA HIS A 277 -20.27 4.07 9.90
C HIS A 277 -19.18 4.79 9.11
N GLY A 278 -18.46 4.07 8.25
CA GLY A 278 -17.49 4.70 7.36
C GLY A 278 -18.16 5.72 6.44
N VAL A 279 -17.42 6.77 6.09
CA VAL A 279 -17.85 7.78 5.12
C VAL A 279 -17.47 7.28 3.73
N PRO A 280 -18.42 6.99 2.81
CA PRO A 280 -18.09 6.48 1.49
C PRO A 280 -17.50 7.60 0.61
N VAL A 281 -16.29 7.36 0.10
CA VAL A 281 -15.59 8.23 -0.85
C VAL A 281 -15.41 7.48 -2.16
N VAL A 282 -15.76 8.08 -3.28
CA VAL A 282 -15.67 7.50 -4.64
C VAL A 282 -14.78 8.34 -5.53
N GLY A 283 -14.26 7.74 -6.59
CA GLY A 283 -13.47 8.49 -7.60
C GLY A 283 -14.30 9.50 -8.37
N SER A 284 -13.63 10.38 -9.10
CA SER A 284 -14.25 11.38 -9.99
C SER A 284 -14.38 10.86 -11.43
N THR A 285 -14.46 11.76 -12.41
CA THR A 285 -14.57 11.43 -13.85
C THR A 285 -13.27 10.86 -14.41
N VAL A 286 -13.36 10.18 -15.56
CA VAL A 286 -12.21 9.59 -16.25
C VAL A 286 -11.19 10.66 -16.62
N ALA A 287 -9.95 10.46 -16.20
CA ALA A 287 -8.78 11.26 -16.55
C ALA A 287 -7.66 10.41 -17.16
N THR A 288 -7.55 9.14 -16.75
CA THR A 288 -6.48 8.23 -17.18
C THR A 288 -7.02 6.84 -17.50
N VAL A 289 -6.24 6.06 -18.25
CA VAL A 289 -6.56 4.65 -18.56
C VAL A 289 -5.29 3.81 -18.54
N THR A 290 -5.37 2.61 -17.98
CA THR A 290 -4.28 1.64 -17.96
C THR A 290 -4.76 0.29 -18.50
N GLY A 291 -3.95 -0.37 -19.31
CA GLY A 291 -4.19 -1.72 -19.79
C GLY A 291 -3.34 -2.76 -19.08
N PHE A 292 -3.89 -3.94 -18.85
CA PHE A 292 -3.21 -5.08 -18.25
C PHE A 292 -3.36 -6.31 -19.14
N ALA A 293 -2.26 -7.04 -19.32
CA ALA A 293 -2.19 -8.28 -20.08
C ALA A 293 -1.26 -9.30 -19.43
N PRO A 294 -1.42 -10.60 -19.67
CA PRO A 294 -0.41 -11.61 -19.34
C PRO A 294 0.93 -11.27 -20.01
N SER A 295 2.05 -11.38 -19.26
CA SER A 295 3.37 -10.97 -19.77
C SER A 295 3.99 -11.96 -20.73
N ILE A 296 3.82 -13.28 -20.52
CA ILE A 296 4.35 -14.34 -21.38
C ILE A 296 3.24 -15.30 -21.76
N VAL A 297 3.05 -15.50 -23.06
CA VAL A 297 1.98 -16.34 -23.62
C VAL A 297 2.50 -17.18 -24.78
N THR A 298 1.73 -18.18 -25.22
CA THR A 298 2.07 -19.02 -26.39
C THR A 298 1.35 -18.58 -27.65
N PRO A 299 1.88 -18.88 -28.85
CA PRO A 299 1.19 -18.58 -30.11
C PRO A 299 -0.19 -19.22 -30.17
N GLY A 300 -1.21 -18.43 -30.54
CA GLY A 300 -2.60 -18.86 -30.64
C GLY A 300 -3.36 -18.99 -29.31
N GLU A 301 -2.72 -18.75 -28.18
CA GLU A 301 -3.38 -18.69 -26.87
C GLU A 301 -4.37 -17.53 -26.84
N ILE A 302 -5.59 -17.78 -26.37
CA ILE A 302 -6.57 -16.73 -26.12
C ILE A 302 -6.28 -16.14 -24.73
N ILE A 303 -6.02 -14.85 -24.69
CA ILE A 303 -5.73 -14.12 -23.47
C ILE A 303 -6.77 -13.03 -23.20
N GLU A 304 -7.03 -12.76 -21.93
CA GLU A 304 -7.86 -11.67 -21.51
C GLU A 304 -7.01 -10.39 -21.33
N LEU A 305 -7.44 -9.33 -22.01
CA LEU A 305 -6.95 -7.96 -21.78
C LEU A 305 -7.91 -7.24 -20.85
N SER A 306 -7.38 -6.50 -19.89
CA SER A 306 -8.16 -5.66 -18.99
C SER A 306 -7.80 -4.20 -19.15
N ILE A 307 -8.80 -3.33 -19.18
CA ILE A 307 -8.65 -1.87 -19.23
C ILE A 307 -9.26 -1.31 -17.96
N ARG A 308 -8.53 -0.44 -17.28
CA ARG A 308 -8.97 0.27 -16.08
C ARG A 308 -8.96 1.76 -16.33
N ALA A 309 -10.15 2.39 -16.30
CA ALA A 309 -10.32 3.83 -16.32
C ALA A 309 -10.25 4.39 -14.90
N ALA A 310 -9.44 5.42 -14.72
CA ALA A 310 -9.24 6.06 -13.43
C ALA A 310 -9.39 7.58 -13.52
N ASP A 311 -9.65 8.23 -12.38
CA ASP A 311 -9.62 9.67 -12.24
C ASP A 311 -8.18 10.22 -12.17
N GLU A 312 -8.03 11.51 -11.95
CA GLU A 312 -6.72 12.16 -11.87
C GLU A 312 -5.84 11.68 -10.69
N PHE A 313 -6.45 11.11 -9.66
CA PHE A 313 -5.77 10.55 -8.50
C PHE A 313 -5.54 9.02 -8.58
N GLY A 314 -5.97 8.39 -9.68
CA GLY A 314 -5.84 6.95 -9.86
C GLY A 314 -6.97 6.14 -9.22
N ASN A 315 -8.05 6.75 -8.76
CA ASN A 315 -9.23 6.05 -8.27
C ASN A 315 -10.05 5.50 -9.43
N ARG A 316 -10.82 4.45 -9.15
CA ARG A 316 -11.79 3.92 -10.11
C ARG A 316 -12.73 5.03 -10.56
N ALA A 317 -12.71 5.33 -11.86
CA ALA A 317 -13.51 6.41 -12.42
C ALA A 317 -15.02 6.17 -12.29
N GLN A 318 -15.76 7.24 -12.17
CA GLN A 318 -17.21 7.29 -12.05
C GLN A 318 -17.85 8.09 -13.19
N GLY A 319 -19.16 7.98 -13.34
CA GLY A 319 -19.93 8.76 -14.32
C GLY A 319 -19.91 8.18 -15.72
N ALA A 320 -19.73 9.04 -16.72
CA ALA A 320 -19.71 8.61 -18.12
C ALA A 320 -18.36 8.01 -18.50
N ILE A 321 -18.30 6.69 -18.62
CA ILE A 321 -17.12 5.96 -19.08
C ILE A 321 -17.21 5.80 -20.60
N PRO A 322 -16.20 6.25 -21.40
CA PRO A 322 -16.20 6.12 -22.85
C PRO A 322 -16.04 4.66 -23.30
N GLY A 323 -16.31 4.39 -24.57
CA GLY A 323 -15.83 3.19 -25.23
C GLY A 323 -14.32 3.27 -25.50
N TRP A 324 -13.70 2.12 -25.75
CA TRP A 324 -12.26 1.99 -25.88
C TRP A 324 -11.85 1.34 -27.20
N HIS A 325 -10.78 1.84 -27.80
CA HIS A 325 -10.05 1.20 -28.88
C HIS A 325 -8.74 0.64 -28.35
N ILE A 326 -8.48 -0.65 -28.63
CA ILE A 326 -7.18 -1.28 -28.41
C ILE A 326 -6.41 -1.23 -29.72
N ILE A 327 -5.21 -0.69 -29.67
CA ILE A 327 -4.41 -0.32 -30.83
C ILE A 327 -3.05 -1.01 -30.75
N ASP A 328 -2.61 -1.60 -31.87
CA ASP A 328 -1.28 -2.22 -31.98
C ASP A 328 -0.17 -1.17 -32.21
N ASP A 329 1.08 -1.60 -32.25
CA ASP A 329 2.27 -0.76 -32.48
C ASP A 329 2.34 -0.17 -33.91
N GLN A 330 1.50 -0.66 -34.82
CA GLN A 330 1.38 -0.13 -36.20
C GLN A 330 0.24 0.91 -36.31
N GLY A 331 -0.49 1.15 -35.23
CA GLY A 331 -1.60 2.08 -35.18
C GLY A 331 -2.96 1.49 -35.65
N ASN A 332 -3.04 0.16 -35.83
CA ASN A 332 -4.29 -0.47 -36.19
C ASN A 332 -5.16 -0.76 -34.96
N THR A 333 -6.44 -0.46 -35.04
CA THR A 333 -7.42 -0.88 -34.01
C THR A 333 -7.68 -2.39 -34.14
N ILE A 334 -7.24 -3.14 -33.14
CA ILE A 334 -7.37 -4.61 -33.11
C ILE A 334 -8.59 -5.09 -32.32
N ALA A 335 -9.10 -4.26 -31.40
CA ALA A 335 -10.33 -4.53 -30.68
C ALA A 335 -11.06 -3.22 -30.31
N LYS A 336 -12.38 -3.30 -30.11
CA LYS A 336 -13.21 -2.19 -29.66
C LYS A 336 -14.12 -2.67 -28.52
N ILE A 337 -14.20 -1.87 -27.49
CA ILE A 337 -15.08 -2.07 -26.35
C ILE A 337 -16.07 -0.90 -26.30
N SER A 338 -17.35 -1.20 -26.47
CA SER A 338 -18.38 -0.16 -26.44
C SER A 338 -18.54 0.41 -25.03
N ALA A 339 -18.92 1.68 -24.95
CA ALA A 339 -19.26 2.33 -23.70
C ALA A 339 -20.39 1.58 -22.99
N ASN A 340 -20.13 1.11 -21.78
CA ASN A 340 -21.08 0.36 -20.95
C ASN A 340 -21.18 0.89 -19.51
N GLY A 341 -20.49 2.01 -19.21
CA GLY A 341 -20.44 2.63 -17.87
C GLY A 341 -19.53 1.91 -16.88
N ALA A 342 -18.83 0.85 -17.27
CA ALA A 342 -17.92 0.14 -16.40
C ALA A 342 -16.51 0.72 -16.50
N ALA A 343 -15.93 1.09 -15.35
CA ALA A 343 -14.55 1.59 -15.27
C ALA A 343 -13.50 0.50 -15.53
N VAL A 344 -13.86 -0.76 -15.33
CA VAL A 344 -13.06 -1.92 -15.74
C VAL A 344 -13.74 -2.61 -16.89
N ALA A 345 -13.01 -2.80 -17.99
CA ALA A 345 -13.50 -3.43 -19.21
C ALA A 345 -12.56 -4.55 -19.65
N LEU A 346 -13.12 -5.63 -20.19
CA LEU A 346 -12.40 -6.84 -20.60
C LEU A 346 -12.55 -7.08 -22.11
N SER A 347 -11.51 -7.61 -22.72
CA SER A 347 -11.50 -8.05 -24.12
C SER A 347 -10.61 -9.30 -24.29
N GLU A 348 -10.93 -10.17 -25.21
CA GLU A 348 -10.12 -11.34 -25.53
C GLU A 348 -9.38 -11.13 -26.86
N ILE A 349 -8.13 -11.60 -26.93
CA ILE A 349 -7.28 -11.54 -28.12
C ILE A 349 -6.35 -12.75 -28.18
N SER A 350 -5.81 -13.03 -29.36
CA SER A 350 -4.72 -14.01 -29.53
C SER A 350 -3.68 -13.51 -30.55
N PHE A 351 -2.43 -13.94 -30.38
CA PHE A 351 -1.34 -13.63 -31.29
C PHE A 351 -0.81 -14.90 -31.96
N ALA A 352 -0.78 -14.91 -33.28
CA ALA A 352 -0.43 -16.12 -34.04
C ALA A 352 1.07 -16.39 -34.12
N SER A 353 1.91 -15.38 -33.97
CA SER A 353 3.37 -15.48 -34.17
C SER A 353 4.15 -15.10 -32.92
N PRO A 354 5.31 -15.74 -32.70
CA PRO A 354 6.24 -15.30 -31.66
C PRO A 354 6.72 -13.85 -31.90
N GLY A 355 6.96 -13.11 -30.81
CA GLY A 355 7.43 -11.73 -30.85
C GLY A 355 7.03 -10.94 -29.59
N VAL A 356 7.46 -9.69 -29.50
CA VAL A 356 7.03 -8.74 -28.49
C VAL A 356 5.91 -7.90 -29.07
N TYR A 357 4.78 -7.89 -28.40
CA TYR A 357 3.61 -7.09 -28.76
C TYR A 357 3.39 -5.97 -27.75
N ARG A 358 3.20 -4.77 -28.27
CA ARG A 358 2.92 -3.56 -27.49
C ARG A 358 1.57 -3.00 -27.92
N LEU A 359 0.70 -2.84 -26.94
CA LEU A 359 -0.65 -2.36 -27.15
C LEU A 359 -0.83 -1.02 -26.46
N SER A 360 -1.61 -0.15 -27.07
CA SER A 360 -2.15 1.05 -26.47
C SER A 360 -3.68 0.99 -26.39
N VAL A 361 -4.24 1.82 -25.55
CA VAL A 361 -5.68 2.01 -25.42
C VAL A 361 -6.01 3.48 -25.55
N ALA A 362 -7.07 3.80 -26.30
CA ALA A 362 -7.58 5.16 -26.43
C ALA A 362 -9.10 5.18 -26.29
N SER A 363 -9.64 6.25 -25.69
CA SER A 363 -11.06 6.50 -25.69
C SER A 363 -11.59 6.73 -27.11
N GLU A 364 -12.88 6.49 -27.36
CA GLU A 364 -13.49 6.69 -28.70
C GLU A 364 -13.31 8.10 -29.25
N ASP A 365 -13.26 9.12 -28.37
CA ASP A 365 -13.00 10.52 -28.73
C ASP A 365 -11.49 10.87 -28.82
N GLY A 366 -10.60 9.94 -28.46
CA GLY A 366 -9.15 10.10 -28.47
C GLY A 366 -8.56 10.98 -27.35
N ASN A 367 -9.38 11.47 -26.40
CA ASN A 367 -8.94 12.39 -25.37
C ASN A 367 -8.18 11.70 -24.22
N VAL A 368 -8.47 10.42 -23.94
CA VAL A 368 -7.80 9.64 -22.90
C VAL A 368 -7.05 8.49 -23.55
N GLN A 369 -5.77 8.39 -23.24
CA GLN A 369 -4.89 7.37 -23.81
C GLN A 369 -4.04 6.73 -22.72
N GLY A 370 -3.67 5.45 -22.92
CA GLY A 370 -2.81 4.69 -22.03
C GLY A 370 -2.15 3.51 -22.76
N THR A 371 -1.41 2.72 -22.01
CA THR A 371 -0.66 1.59 -22.57
C THR A 371 -0.92 0.32 -21.75
N PHE A 372 -0.68 -0.82 -22.38
CA PHE A 372 -0.57 -2.12 -21.72
C PHE A 372 0.88 -2.43 -21.36
N ASN A 373 1.09 -3.30 -20.39
CA ASN A 373 2.40 -3.92 -20.22
C ASN A 373 2.76 -4.75 -21.46
N PRO A 374 4.06 -4.95 -21.77
CA PRO A 374 4.49 -5.72 -22.93
C PRO A 374 4.05 -7.18 -22.83
N ILE A 375 3.74 -7.78 -23.99
CA ILE A 375 3.34 -9.18 -24.14
C ILE A 375 4.42 -9.88 -24.96
N LEU A 376 5.11 -10.85 -24.36
CA LEU A 376 6.05 -11.72 -25.04
C LEU A 376 5.32 -13.01 -25.47
N VAL A 377 5.14 -13.18 -26.78
CA VAL A 377 4.64 -14.41 -27.37
C VAL A 377 5.81 -15.33 -27.67
N GLN A 378 5.89 -16.47 -27.02
CA GLN A 378 7.02 -17.39 -27.09
C GLN A 378 6.57 -18.84 -27.24
N GLU A 379 7.18 -19.60 -28.16
CA GLU A 379 6.96 -21.04 -28.26
C GLU A 379 7.61 -21.77 -27.07
N ASN A 380 6.83 -22.61 -26.36
CA ASN A 380 7.32 -23.46 -25.29
C ASN A 380 8.10 -22.68 -24.18
N PRO A 381 7.53 -21.62 -23.56
CA PRO A 381 8.21 -20.90 -22.51
C PRO A 381 8.53 -21.84 -21.33
N SER A 382 9.74 -21.75 -20.79
CA SER A 382 10.14 -22.54 -19.62
C SER A 382 9.42 -22.11 -18.34
N HIS A 383 8.90 -20.89 -18.32
CA HIS A 383 8.12 -20.28 -17.25
C HIS A 383 7.27 -19.14 -17.82
N ARG A 384 6.29 -18.72 -17.03
CA ARG A 384 5.53 -17.48 -17.23
C ARG A 384 5.87 -16.50 -16.09
N VAL A 385 5.55 -15.23 -16.26
CA VAL A 385 5.67 -14.22 -15.23
C VAL A 385 4.29 -13.97 -14.64
N PHE A 386 4.15 -14.15 -13.32
CA PHE A 386 2.95 -13.85 -12.56
C PHE A 386 3.21 -12.70 -11.61
N TRP A 387 2.31 -11.73 -11.62
CA TRP A 387 2.43 -10.50 -10.85
C TRP A 387 1.58 -10.56 -9.60
N GLY A 388 2.17 -10.22 -8.46
CA GLY A 388 1.42 -10.26 -7.22
C GLY A 388 1.97 -9.40 -6.11
N GLU A 389 1.23 -9.50 -5.01
CA GLU A 389 1.42 -8.72 -3.80
C GLU A 389 1.73 -9.67 -2.64
N THR A 390 2.80 -9.39 -1.90
CA THR A 390 3.21 -10.16 -0.74
C THR A 390 3.04 -9.43 0.59
N HIS A 391 2.63 -8.13 0.55
CA HIS A 391 2.56 -7.27 1.72
C HIS A 391 1.52 -6.16 1.53
N GLY A 392 0.43 -6.21 2.27
CA GLY A 392 -0.59 -5.17 2.22
C GLY A 392 -1.64 -5.31 3.33
N HIS A 393 -2.29 -4.20 3.65
CA HIS A 393 -3.15 -3.99 4.81
C HIS A 393 -4.54 -3.48 4.44
N SER A 394 -5.49 -3.72 5.32
CA SER A 394 -6.84 -3.17 5.29
C SER A 394 -7.17 -2.49 6.63
N GLY A 395 -8.43 -2.15 6.84
CA GLY A 395 -8.90 -1.57 8.09
C GLY A 395 -8.98 -2.55 9.29
N PHE A 396 -8.50 -3.77 9.16
CA PHE A 396 -8.45 -4.71 10.30
C PHE A 396 -7.30 -4.39 11.26
N ALA A 397 -6.18 -3.90 10.75
CA ALA A 397 -5.09 -3.41 11.59
C ALA A 397 -5.07 -1.88 11.60
N GLU A 398 -4.13 -1.26 10.90
CA GLU A 398 -3.99 0.20 10.89
C GLU A 398 -4.26 0.83 9.51
N GLY A 399 -4.87 0.07 8.60
CA GLY A 399 -5.22 0.53 7.26
C GLY A 399 -6.63 1.15 7.19
N ILE A 400 -7.06 1.38 5.96
CA ILE A 400 -8.40 1.89 5.60
C ILE A 400 -9.04 0.93 4.60
N GLY A 401 -10.35 0.76 4.68
CA GLY A 401 -11.12 -0.11 3.78
C GLY A 401 -11.34 -1.52 4.33
N SER A 402 -12.29 -2.23 3.74
CA SER A 402 -12.60 -3.59 4.16
C SER A 402 -11.69 -4.64 3.50
N PRO A 403 -11.51 -5.81 4.12
CA PRO A 403 -10.83 -6.94 3.47
C PRO A 403 -11.50 -7.36 2.15
N THR A 404 -12.80 -7.17 2.00
CA THR A 404 -13.52 -7.39 0.74
C THR A 404 -13.03 -6.45 -0.35
N ALA A 405 -12.98 -5.14 -0.08
CA ALA A 405 -12.50 -4.14 -1.02
C ALA A 405 -11.04 -4.38 -1.42
N TYR A 406 -10.20 -4.78 -0.46
CA TYR A 406 -8.80 -5.18 -0.70
C TYR A 406 -8.70 -6.32 -1.72
N MET A 407 -9.42 -7.42 -1.53
CA MET A 407 -9.40 -8.58 -2.43
C MET A 407 -9.98 -8.25 -3.82
N GLU A 408 -11.07 -7.47 -3.87
CA GLU A 408 -11.71 -7.06 -5.13
C GLU A 408 -10.83 -6.09 -5.90
N PHE A 409 -10.16 -5.17 -5.24
CA PHE A 409 -9.19 -4.27 -5.89
C PHE A 409 -8.04 -5.07 -6.50
N ALA A 410 -7.43 -6.00 -5.76
CA ALA A 410 -6.35 -6.86 -6.25
C ALA A 410 -6.75 -7.62 -7.51
N ARG A 411 -7.93 -8.26 -7.48
CA ARG A 411 -8.42 -9.12 -8.57
C ARG A 411 -8.88 -8.31 -9.79
N ASP A 412 -9.71 -7.29 -9.56
CA ASP A 412 -10.48 -6.64 -10.64
C ASP A 412 -9.80 -5.36 -11.16
N GLU A 413 -9.16 -4.58 -10.30
CA GLU A 413 -8.56 -3.29 -10.67
C GLU A 413 -7.05 -3.36 -10.88
N ALA A 414 -6.31 -3.89 -9.90
CA ALA A 414 -4.87 -4.08 -10.02
C ALA A 414 -4.51 -5.27 -10.93
N ARG A 415 -5.46 -6.18 -11.19
CA ARG A 415 -5.27 -7.34 -12.08
C ARG A 415 -4.04 -8.16 -11.68
N LEU A 416 -3.91 -8.41 -10.38
CA LEU A 416 -2.87 -9.27 -9.83
C LEU A 416 -3.20 -10.73 -10.10
N ASP A 417 -2.17 -11.56 -10.33
CA ASP A 417 -2.30 -13.00 -10.44
C ASP A 417 -2.42 -13.66 -9.06
N PHE A 418 -1.78 -13.05 -8.06
CA PHE A 418 -1.88 -13.48 -6.66
C PHE A 418 -1.79 -12.30 -5.68
N VAL A 419 -2.34 -12.50 -4.48
CA VAL A 419 -2.29 -11.52 -3.40
C VAL A 419 -2.15 -12.21 -2.05
N THR A 420 -1.39 -11.59 -1.14
CA THR A 420 -1.36 -11.91 0.28
C THR A 420 -2.00 -10.76 1.05
N HIS A 421 -2.85 -11.09 2.00
CA HIS A 421 -3.36 -10.12 2.97
C HIS A 421 -2.59 -10.31 4.28
N SER A 422 -1.74 -9.34 4.63
CA SER A 422 -0.73 -9.47 5.70
C SER A 422 -0.88 -8.40 6.78
N GLU A 423 -2.03 -8.37 7.44
CA GLU A 423 -2.30 -7.43 8.52
C GLU A 423 -1.28 -7.52 9.66
N HIS A 424 -0.98 -6.40 10.29
CA HIS A 424 -0.16 -6.37 11.51
C HIS A 424 -0.73 -7.27 12.60
N ASP A 425 0.06 -8.23 13.06
CA ASP A 425 -0.37 -9.24 14.03
C ASP A 425 -0.78 -8.66 15.37
N LEU A 426 -0.13 -7.57 15.79
CA LEU A 426 -0.32 -6.97 17.12
C LEU A 426 -1.62 -6.16 17.24
N TRP A 427 -2.24 -5.78 16.11
CA TRP A 427 -3.52 -5.06 16.10
C TRP A 427 -4.70 -5.90 15.63
N MET A 428 -4.51 -7.18 15.45
CA MET A 428 -5.52 -8.12 14.99
C MET A 428 -5.87 -9.12 16.08
N ASP A 429 -7.16 -9.36 16.29
CA ASP A 429 -7.64 -10.43 17.19
C ASP A 429 -7.86 -11.75 16.45
N ASP A 430 -8.17 -12.82 17.20
CA ASP A 430 -8.35 -14.15 16.64
C ASP A 430 -9.66 -14.27 15.81
N SER A 431 -10.66 -13.40 16.09
CA SER A 431 -11.88 -13.32 15.30
C SER A 431 -11.60 -12.74 13.91
N GLU A 432 -10.80 -11.67 13.84
CA GLU A 432 -10.35 -11.06 12.59
C GLU A 432 -9.46 -12.02 11.80
N TRP A 433 -8.56 -12.76 12.46
CA TRP A 433 -7.78 -13.82 11.82
C TRP A 433 -8.65 -14.88 11.17
N ASN A 434 -9.72 -15.32 11.85
CA ASN A 434 -10.69 -16.25 11.27
C ASN A 434 -11.47 -15.63 10.09
N VAL A 435 -11.71 -14.34 10.08
CA VAL A 435 -12.29 -13.65 8.92
C VAL A 435 -11.32 -13.66 7.75
N MET A 436 -10.04 -13.35 7.97
CA MET A 436 -9.01 -13.39 6.93
C MET A 436 -8.88 -14.77 6.29
N GLN A 437 -8.87 -15.84 7.09
CA GLN A 437 -8.87 -17.22 6.56
C GLN A 437 -10.04 -17.45 5.60
N ARG A 438 -11.27 -17.07 6.01
CA ARG A 438 -12.47 -17.22 5.14
C ARG A 438 -12.42 -16.34 3.90
N MET A 439 -11.83 -15.14 3.98
CA MET A 439 -11.67 -14.24 2.84
C MET A 439 -10.70 -14.84 1.82
N VAL A 440 -9.55 -15.34 2.27
CA VAL A 440 -8.59 -16.03 1.42
C VAL A 440 -9.24 -17.21 0.70
N GLU A 441 -9.97 -18.07 1.42
CA GLU A 441 -10.69 -19.20 0.81
C GLU A 441 -11.77 -18.77 -0.17
N LYS A 442 -12.52 -17.71 0.14
CA LYS A 442 -13.61 -17.20 -0.70
C LYS A 442 -13.12 -16.66 -2.04
N TYR A 443 -11.98 -15.97 -2.06
CA TYR A 443 -11.47 -15.32 -3.27
C TYR A 443 -10.48 -16.17 -4.06
N TYR A 444 -10.05 -17.31 -3.52
CA TYR A 444 -9.17 -18.23 -4.24
C TYR A 444 -9.85 -18.83 -5.46
N ASP A 445 -9.29 -18.58 -6.66
CA ASP A 445 -9.78 -19.11 -7.94
C ASP A 445 -8.59 -19.64 -8.74
N GLU A 446 -8.38 -20.97 -8.66
CA GLU A 446 -7.26 -21.68 -9.29
C GLU A 446 -7.17 -21.38 -10.78
N GLY A 447 -6.02 -20.99 -11.26
CA GLY A 447 -5.79 -20.61 -12.65
C GLY A 447 -6.20 -19.17 -13.01
N ARG A 448 -6.85 -18.43 -12.10
CA ARG A 448 -7.32 -17.06 -12.35
C ARG A 448 -6.82 -16.03 -11.34
N PHE A 449 -7.05 -16.25 -10.07
CA PHE A 449 -6.65 -15.34 -9.01
C PHE A 449 -6.36 -16.13 -7.73
N LEU A 450 -5.12 -16.06 -7.27
CA LEU A 450 -4.66 -16.83 -6.12
C LEU A 450 -4.55 -15.94 -4.88
N THR A 451 -4.94 -16.47 -3.75
CA THR A 451 -4.89 -15.75 -2.47
C THR A 451 -4.13 -16.56 -1.44
N TYR A 452 -3.20 -15.93 -0.74
CA TYR A 452 -2.43 -16.54 0.34
C TYR A 452 -2.80 -15.91 1.68
N LEU A 453 -2.92 -16.74 2.70
CA LEU A 453 -3.08 -16.30 4.07
C LEU A 453 -1.73 -15.86 4.62
N GLY A 454 -1.68 -14.68 5.21
CA GLY A 454 -0.47 -14.17 5.83
C GLY A 454 -0.77 -13.19 6.96
N TYR A 455 0.28 -12.75 7.63
CA TYR A 455 0.26 -11.65 8.57
C TYR A 455 1.65 -11.03 8.65
N GLU A 456 1.73 -9.77 9.02
CA GLU A 456 2.97 -9.12 9.34
C GLU A 456 3.26 -9.28 10.84
N TRP A 457 4.30 -10.08 11.16
CA TRP A 457 4.84 -10.17 12.50
C TRP A 457 5.60 -8.88 12.83
N THR A 458 4.99 -8.05 13.67
CA THR A 458 5.35 -6.65 13.88
C THR A 458 6.12 -6.49 15.19
N SER A 459 7.41 -6.71 15.13
CA SER A 459 8.31 -6.55 16.28
C SER A 459 9.27 -5.38 16.07
N ASN A 460 9.77 -4.81 17.15
CA ASN A 460 10.78 -3.77 16.99
C ASN A 460 12.11 -4.34 16.47
N ARG A 461 12.94 -3.49 15.84
CA ARG A 461 14.20 -3.90 15.21
C ARG A 461 15.20 -4.57 16.17
N THR A 462 15.12 -4.30 17.47
CA THR A 462 16.03 -4.91 18.47
C THR A 462 15.66 -6.35 18.80
N LEU A 463 14.45 -6.77 18.44
CA LEU A 463 13.93 -8.11 18.66
C LEU A 463 13.78 -8.91 17.35
N GLY A 464 14.14 -8.33 16.23
CA GLY A 464 14.14 -8.97 14.92
C GLY A 464 13.61 -8.11 13.78
N GLY A 465 12.83 -7.05 14.05
CA GLY A 465 12.19 -6.20 13.03
C GLY A 465 10.92 -6.83 12.47
N HIS A 466 10.36 -6.22 11.41
CA HIS A 466 9.12 -6.66 10.79
C HIS A 466 9.34 -7.75 9.75
N HIS A 467 8.44 -8.74 9.71
CA HIS A 467 8.48 -9.87 8.79
C HIS A 467 7.07 -10.26 8.35
N ASN A 468 6.84 -10.36 7.06
CA ASN A 468 5.64 -10.99 6.53
C ASN A 468 5.75 -12.51 6.66
N VAL A 469 4.74 -13.16 7.21
CA VAL A 469 4.61 -14.62 7.31
C VAL A 469 3.46 -15.05 6.40
N LEU A 470 3.75 -15.89 5.41
CA LEU A 470 2.79 -16.40 4.44
C LEU A 470 2.68 -17.92 4.56
N PHE A 471 1.48 -18.44 4.35
CA PHE A 471 1.20 -19.87 4.34
C PHE A 471 0.77 -20.34 2.96
N ARG A 472 1.25 -21.52 2.54
CA ARG A 472 0.86 -22.19 1.29
C ARG A 472 -0.66 -22.39 1.19
N THR A 473 -1.28 -22.80 2.28
CA THR A 473 -2.73 -23.04 2.38
C THR A 473 -3.27 -22.41 3.67
N PRO A 474 -4.50 -21.89 3.67
CA PRO A 474 -5.06 -21.22 4.83
C PRO A 474 -5.56 -22.15 5.95
N GLN A 475 -5.89 -23.43 5.62
CA GLN A 475 -6.58 -24.33 6.53
C GLN A 475 -5.74 -24.69 7.76
N GLY A 476 -6.29 -24.45 8.95
CA GLY A 476 -5.70 -24.84 10.23
C GLY A 476 -4.48 -24.02 10.65
N ARG A 477 -4.15 -22.95 9.92
CA ARG A 477 -3.01 -22.08 10.26
C ARG A 477 -3.36 -21.18 11.43
N GLN A 478 -2.42 -21.02 12.32
CA GLN A 478 -2.53 -20.12 13.47
C GLN A 478 -1.55 -18.96 13.33
N ARG A 479 -2.01 -17.78 13.73
CA ARG A 479 -1.17 -16.60 13.87
C ARG A 479 -0.28 -16.76 15.13
N LEU A 480 0.99 -16.44 15.01
CA LEU A 480 1.96 -16.42 16.10
C LEU A 480 2.26 -14.96 16.46
N PRO A 481 1.41 -14.32 17.29
CA PRO A 481 1.51 -12.89 17.52
C PRO A 481 2.72 -12.50 18.36
N THR A 482 3.25 -11.30 18.12
CA THR A 482 4.41 -10.74 18.83
C THR A 482 4.24 -10.70 20.33
N GLN A 483 3.00 -10.60 20.85
CA GLN A 483 2.71 -10.68 22.29
C GLN A 483 3.12 -12.01 22.91
N LEU A 484 3.06 -13.10 22.14
CA LEU A 484 3.40 -14.45 22.58
C LEU A 484 4.78 -14.89 22.07
N TYR A 485 5.20 -14.38 20.92
CA TYR A 485 6.44 -14.69 20.23
C TYR A 485 7.22 -13.39 19.96
N PRO A 486 7.78 -12.74 21.01
CA PRO A 486 8.26 -11.36 20.91
C PRO A 486 9.61 -11.21 20.18
N SER A 487 10.34 -12.28 19.93
CA SER A 487 11.62 -12.25 19.21
C SER A 487 11.58 -13.10 17.95
N LEU A 488 12.40 -12.76 16.96
CA LEU A 488 12.50 -13.50 15.70
C LEU A 488 12.84 -14.99 15.94
N SER A 489 13.71 -15.29 16.89
CA SER A 489 14.02 -16.68 17.26
C SER A 489 12.80 -17.42 17.82
N SER A 490 11.96 -16.76 18.63
CA SER A 490 10.73 -17.38 19.15
C SER A 490 9.69 -17.59 18.05
N LEU A 491 9.61 -16.66 17.08
CA LEU A 491 8.75 -16.83 15.91
C LEU A 491 9.17 -18.05 15.08
N TYR A 492 10.46 -18.17 14.72
CA TYR A 492 10.95 -19.33 13.96
C TYR A 492 10.70 -20.65 14.67
N GLN A 493 10.96 -20.69 15.98
CA GLN A 493 10.67 -21.88 16.76
C GLN A 493 9.18 -22.24 16.73
N GLY A 494 8.30 -21.30 17.01
CA GLY A 494 6.85 -21.53 17.02
C GLY A 494 6.31 -21.97 15.65
N LEU A 495 6.81 -21.37 14.56
CA LEU A 495 6.43 -21.77 13.20
C LEU A 495 6.87 -23.20 12.88
N ARG A 496 8.09 -23.61 13.26
CA ARG A 496 8.61 -24.99 13.09
C ARG A 496 7.84 -26.03 13.91
N GLU A 497 7.36 -25.65 15.09
CA GLU A 497 6.58 -26.55 15.96
C GLU A 497 5.18 -26.81 15.42
N GLN A 498 4.62 -25.85 14.68
CA GLN A 498 3.23 -25.89 14.23
C GLN A 498 3.05 -26.19 12.74
N ASN A 499 4.11 -26.08 11.92
CA ASN A 499 4.01 -26.17 10.47
C ASN A 499 5.17 -26.99 9.87
N ASP A 500 4.93 -27.57 8.68
CA ASP A 500 6.03 -27.94 7.78
C ASP A 500 6.67 -26.64 7.24
N THR A 501 7.98 -26.50 7.32
CA THR A 501 8.71 -25.33 6.85
C THR A 501 8.58 -25.10 5.35
N ASN A 502 8.27 -26.14 4.57
CA ASN A 502 7.97 -26.02 3.14
C ASN A 502 6.65 -25.27 2.86
N ASP A 503 5.75 -25.21 3.85
CA ASP A 503 4.46 -24.54 3.75
C ASP A 503 4.47 -23.11 4.31
N VAL A 504 5.61 -22.64 4.80
CA VAL A 504 5.77 -21.30 5.39
C VAL A 504 6.82 -20.52 4.61
N LEU A 505 6.53 -19.27 4.33
CA LEU A 505 7.43 -18.30 3.75
C LEU A 505 7.50 -17.08 4.66
N ILE A 506 8.70 -16.61 4.95
CA ILE A 506 8.95 -15.41 5.75
C ILE A 506 9.69 -14.41 4.88
N ILE A 507 9.25 -13.15 4.89
CA ILE A 507 9.80 -12.07 4.07
C ILE A 507 10.08 -10.86 4.96
N PRO A 508 11.34 -10.59 5.34
CA PRO A 508 11.73 -9.37 6.03
C PRO A 508 11.65 -8.16 5.10
N HIS A 509 11.39 -6.99 5.66
CA HIS A 509 11.43 -5.73 4.94
C HIS A 509 12.22 -4.63 5.68
N ALA A 510 12.56 -3.55 4.98
CA ALA A 510 13.50 -2.55 5.46
C ALA A 510 12.90 -1.51 6.41
N HIS A 511 11.60 -1.21 6.26
CA HIS A 511 10.90 -0.34 7.19
C HIS A 511 10.71 -1.10 8.51
N GLN A 512 11.20 -0.59 9.65
CA GLN A 512 11.39 -1.38 10.87
C GLN A 512 12.24 -2.64 10.59
N LYS A 513 13.43 -2.38 10.14
CA LYS A 513 14.35 -3.31 9.49
C LYS A 513 14.44 -4.70 10.15
N GLY A 514 14.19 -5.74 9.36
CA GLY A 514 14.47 -7.14 9.73
C GLY A 514 15.95 -7.37 10.05
N ASP A 515 16.24 -8.25 11.02
CA ASP A 515 17.62 -8.54 11.42
C ASP A 515 18.28 -9.54 10.48
N TYR A 516 19.01 -9.05 9.49
CA TYR A 516 19.74 -9.87 8.52
C TYR A 516 20.77 -10.84 9.12
N ARG A 517 21.15 -10.66 10.39
CA ARG A 517 22.08 -11.56 11.11
C ARG A 517 21.41 -12.84 11.57
N LEU A 518 20.07 -12.78 11.74
CA LEU A 518 19.22 -13.91 12.11
C LEU A 518 18.36 -14.24 10.89
N SER A 519 18.59 -15.37 10.28
CA SER A 519 17.79 -15.83 9.15
C SER A 519 17.60 -17.33 9.22
N ASP A 520 16.39 -17.79 8.98
CA ASP A 520 16.04 -19.20 8.87
C ASP A 520 16.01 -19.61 7.40
N PRO A 521 17.02 -20.36 6.90
CA PRO A 521 17.16 -20.64 5.47
C PRO A 521 16.06 -21.54 4.90
N ASP A 522 15.26 -22.20 5.73
CA ASP A 522 14.16 -23.06 5.29
C ASP A 522 12.86 -22.25 5.11
N MET A 523 12.68 -21.15 5.84
CA MET A 523 11.46 -20.34 5.79
C MET A 523 11.70 -18.95 5.20
N GLU A 524 12.83 -18.29 5.51
CA GLU A 524 13.15 -16.94 5.04
C GLU A 524 13.98 -17.02 3.75
N THR A 525 13.26 -17.21 2.65
CA THR A 525 13.88 -17.38 1.33
C THR A 525 13.76 -16.15 0.43
N LEU A 526 12.99 -15.13 0.82
CA LEU A 526 12.81 -13.89 0.09
C LEU A 526 13.11 -12.68 0.98
N VAL A 527 13.46 -11.56 0.37
CA VAL A 527 13.61 -10.24 1.01
C VAL A 527 12.88 -9.20 0.20
N GLU A 528 12.11 -8.35 0.86
CA GLU A 528 11.42 -7.23 0.23
C GLU A 528 12.40 -6.05 0.06
N ILE A 529 12.63 -5.67 -1.19
CA ILE A 529 13.60 -4.63 -1.57
C ILE A 529 12.97 -3.24 -1.68
N MET A 530 11.65 -3.18 -1.85
CA MET A 530 10.91 -1.95 -2.04
C MET A 530 9.47 -2.12 -1.57
N SER A 531 8.94 -1.10 -0.90
CA SER A 531 7.52 -0.91 -0.60
C SER A 531 7.12 0.56 -0.74
N MET A 532 5.89 0.93 -0.35
CA MET A 532 5.47 2.34 -0.30
C MET A 532 6.35 3.21 0.62
N HIS A 533 7.12 2.61 1.49
CA HIS A 533 8.05 3.30 2.39
C HIS A 533 9.35 3.72 1.72
N GLY A 534 9.66 3.24 0.53
CA GLY A 534 10.86 3.59 -0.21
C GLY A 534 11.55 2.40 -0.86
N THR A 535 12.69 2.66 -1.49
CA THR A 535 13.51 1.69 -2.19
C THR A 535 14.75 1.37 -1.38
N PHE A 536 14.99 0.09 -1.11
CA PHE A 536 15.97 -0.38 -0.12
C PHE A 536 16.88 -1.48 -0.68
N GLU A 537 17.49 -1.24 -1.87
CA GLU A 537 18.43 -2.20 -2.48
C GLU A 537 19.50 -2.65 -1.49
N TRP A 538 20.03 -1.72 -0.68
CA TRP A 538 21.03 -1.99 0.35
C TRP A 538 20.58 -3.05 1.37
N PHE A 539 19.29 -3.11 1.68
CA PHE A 539 18.76 -4.07 2.67
C PHE A 539 18.83 -5.51 2.15
N ALA A 540 18.38 -5.74 0.92
CA ALA A 540 18.52 -7.06 0.30
C ALA A 540 19.99 -7.46 0.13
N ARG A 541 20.87 -6.49 -0.22
CA ARG A 541 22.31 -6.72 -0.30
C ARG A 541 22.92 -7.12 1.03
N MET A 542 22.48 -6.55 2.16
CA MET A 542 22.95 -6.98 3.50
C MET A 542 22.72 -8.47 3.73
N TYR A 543 21.59 -9.04 3.28
CA TYR A 543 21.32 -10.47 3.39
C TYR A 543 22.28 -11.31 2.54
N VAL A 544 22.41 -11.00 1.26
CA VAL A 544 23.28 -11.79 0.35
C VAL A 544 24.76 -11.63 0.67
N ASP A 545 25.19 -10.44 1.10
CA ASP A 545 26.56 -10.17 1.55
C ASP A 545 26.90 -10.90 2.85
N HIS A 546 25.90 -11.09 3.71
CA HIS A 546 26.04 -11.90 4.93
C HIS A 546 26.05 -13.41 4.65
N GLY A 547 25.83 -13.84 3.41
CA GLY A 547 25.89 -15.21 2.94
C GLY A 547 24.55 -15.94 2.91
N HIS A 548 23.44 -15.23 3.11
CA HIS A 548 22.10 -15.83 2.96
C HIS A 548 21.75 -15.99 1.47
N ARG A 549 21.03 -17.07 1.16
CA ARG A 549 20.46 -17.28 -0.16
C ARG A 549 19.01 -16.81 -0.14
N VAL A 550 18.77 -15.60 -0.61
CA VAL A 550 17.45 -14.99 -0.67
C VAL A 550 17.16 -14.45 -2.06
N GLY A 551 15.93 -14.63 -2.51
CA GLY A 551 15.40 -13.96 -3.71
C GLY A 551 14.89 -12.57 -3.37
N PHE A 552 14.73 -11.74 -4.39
CA PHE A 552 14.25 -10.37 -4.25
C PHE A 552 12.79 -10.28 -4.69
N VAL A 553 11.98 -9.65 -3.86
CA VAL A 553 10.61 -9.26 -4.16
C VAL A 553 10.39 -7.80 -3.81
N ALA A 554 9.33 -7.23 -4.32
CA ALA A 554 8.81 -5.94 -3.89
C ALA A 554 7.31 -6.10 -3.64
N ALA A 555 6.77 -5.21 -2.84
CA ALA A 555 5.37 -5.20 -2.47
C ALA A 555 4.88 -3.77 -2.31
N SER A 556 3.57 -3.58 -2.15
CA SER A 556 3.04 -2.24 -1.94
C SER A 556 3.12 -1.80 -0.49
N ASP A 557 2.97 -2.71 0.45
CA ASP A 557 2.79 -2.36 1.87
C ASP A 557 1.65 -1.33 2.02
N ASP A 558 0.61 -1.53 1.20
CA ASP A 558 -0.50 -0.58 1.08
C ASP A 558 -1.35 -0.57 2.36
N HIS A 559 -1.77 0.62 2.78
CA HIS A 559 -2.59 0.82 3.97
C HIS A 559 -3.95 1.48 3.65
N ILE A 560 -4.37 1.47 2.39
CA ILE A 560 -5.65 2.05 1.98
C ILE A 560 -6.51 1.10 1.13
N GLY A 561 -6.23 -0.21 1.23
CA GLY A 561 -6.99 -1.24 0.55
C GLY A 561 -6.74 -1.32 -0.96
N LYS A 562 -5.54 -0.93 -1.45
CA LYS A 562 -5.19 -0.90 -2.88
C LYS A 562 -3.90 -1.66 -3.18
N PRO A 563 -3.85 -2.98 -2.94
CA PRO A 563 -2.63 -3.78 -3.15
C PRO A 563 -2.09 -3.64 -4.57
N GLY A 564 -0.75 -3.47 -4.67
CA GLY A 564 -0.06 -3.18 -5.93
C GLY A 564 -0.17 -1.72 -6.41
N PHE A 565 -1.00 -0.91 -5.73
CA PHE A 565 -1.20 0.52 -5.98
C PHE A 565 -1.29 1.24 -4.64
N SER A 566 -0.22 1.77 -4.15
CA SER A 566 -0.27 2.62 -2.96
C SER A 566 -0.62 4.04 -3.34
N MET A 567 -1.52 4.67 -2.60
CA MET A 567 -1.80 6.09 -2.75
C MET A 567 -0.82 6.89 -1.90
N PRO A 568 0.07 7.64 -2.53
CA PRO A 568 1.10 8.36 -1.79
C PRO A 568 0.52 9.52 -1.00
N LYS A 569 1.09 9.75 0.17
CA LYS A 569 0.82 10.92 1.02
C LYS A 569 2.00 11.88 1.01
N ASN A 570 1.71 13.15 1.30
CA ASN A 570 2.74 14.18 1.41
C ASN A 570 3.54 14.13 2.72
N THR A 571 3.28 13.17 3.60
CA THR A 571 3.90 13.12 4.93
C THR A 571 4.83 11.95 5.17
N SER A 572 4.40 10.70 4.97
CA SER A 572 5.22 9.54 5.34
C SER A 572 5.09 8.33 4.42
N LEU A 573 3.96 8.09 3.83
CA LEU A 573 3.71 6.96 2.94
C LEU A 573 3.51 7.51 1.53
N ALA A 574 4.59 7.70 0.81
CA ALA A 574 4.59 8.62 -0.32
C ALA A 574 5.17 8.05 -1.61
N GLN A 575 5.31 6.75 -1.72
CA GLN A 575 5.81 6.12 -2.93
C GLN A 575 4.81 5.14 -3.52
N HIS A 576 4.80 5.00 -4.84
CA HIS A 576 4.04 3.98 -5.55
C HIS A 576 4.44 2.58 -5.05
N GLY A 577 3.50 1.66 -4.94
CA GLY A 577 3.74 0.30 -4.47
C GLY A 577 4.58 -0.52 -5.42
N GLY A 578 5.40 -1.44 -4.88
CA GLY A 578 6.14 -2.42 -5.64
C GLY A 578 5.30 -3.64 -6.03
N LEU A 579 5.84 -4.48 -6.92
CA LEU A 579 5.26 -5.76 -7.29
C LEU A 579 6.30 -6.87 -7.25
N ALA A 580 5.88 -8.04 -6.79
CA ALA A 580 6.61 -9.27 -6.94
C ALA A 580 6.29 -9.90 -8.31
N ALA A 581 7.34 -10.20 -9.09
CA ALA A 581 7.24 -11.00 -10.30
C ALA A 581 7.70 -12.42 -9.99
N VAL A 582 6.84 -13.41 -10.18
CA VAL A 582 7.12 -14.82 -9.88
C VAL A 582 7.21 -15.63 -11.16
N LEU A 583 8.31 -16.38 -11.32
CA LEU A 583 8.60 -17.21 -12.50
C LEU A 583 8.12 -18.65 -12.26
N ALA A 584 6.90 -18.96 -12.65
CA ALA A 584 6.29 -20.28 -12.46
C ALA A 584 5.82 -20.88 -13.81
N PRO A 585 5.68 -22.22 -13.91
CA PRO A 585 5.19 -22.86 -15.13
C PRO A 585 3.71 -22.59 -15.40
N GLU A 586 2.93 -22.44 -14.34
CA GLU A 586 1.48 -22.27 -14.41
C GLU A 586 0.95 -21.44 -13.22
N ARG A 587 -0.25 -20.88 -13.36
CA ARG A 587 -0.91 -20.08 -12.30
C ARG A 587 -1.71 -20.98 -11.37
N THR A 588 -1.01 -21.72 -10.52
CA THR A 588 -1.59 -22.53 -9.45
C THR A 588 -1.01 -22.14 -8.11
N GLY A 589 -1.76 -22.33 -7.01
CA GLY A 589 -1.29 -21.96 -5.66
C GLY A 589 0.04 -22.62 -5.33
N ASP A 590 0.18 -23.90 -5.63
CA ASP A 590 1.43 -24.65 -5.40
C ASP A 590 2.59 -24.16 -6.28
N ALA A 591 2.36 -23.97 -7.59
CA ALA A 591 3.44 -23.57 -8.50
C ALA A 591 4.00 -22.17 -8.17
N ILE A 592 3.14 -21.22 -7.81
CA ILE A 592 3.54 -19.87 -7.40
C ILE A 592 4.30 -19.93 -6.06
N PHE A 593 3.76 -20.65 -5.07
CA PHE A 593 4.41 -20.77 -3.76
C PHE A 593 5.77 -21.48 -3.86
N ASP A 594 5.88 -22.56 -4.63
CA ASP A 594 7.13 -23.27 -4.89
C ASP A 594 8.15 -22.41 -5.62
N ALA A 595 7.71 -21.56 -6.56
CA ALA A 595 8.59 -20.62 -7.24
C ALA A 595 9.15 -19.59 -6.26
N MET A 596 8.33 -19.02 -5.37
CA MET A 596 8.76 -18.11 -4.31
C MET A 596 9.75 -18.81 -3.36
N LYS A 597 9.43 -20.00 -2.88
CA LYS A 597 10.34 -20.81 -2.03
C LYS A 597 11.67 -21.13 -2.73
N SER A 598 11.66 -21.29 -4.04
CA SER A 598 12.83 -21.59 -4.86
C SER A 598 13.53 -20.34 -5.40
N LEU A 599 13.24 -19.14 -4.88
CA LEU A 599 13.86 -17.86 -5.23
C LEU A 599 13.65 -17.44 -6.70
N ARG A 600 12.67 -18.02 -7.39
CA ARG A 600 12.38 -17.74 -8.80
C ARG A 600 11.51 -16.50 -8.91
N THR A 601 12.09 -15.37 -8.49
CA THR A 601 11.41 -14.08 -8.40
C THR A 601 12.31 -12.96 -8.89
N TYR A 602 11.69 -11.84 -9.21
CA TYR A 602 12.35 -10.54 -9.28
C TYR A 602 11.41 -9.45 -8.78
N ALA A 603 11.97 -8.33 -8.36
CA ALA A 603 11.25 -7.19 -7.81
C ALA A 603 11.08 -6.09 -8.84
N THR A 604 9.97 -5.33 -8.80
CA THR A 604 9.80 -4.09 -9.56
C THR A 604 9.15 -3.00 -8.71
N THR A 605 9.32 -1.75 -9.13
CA THR A 605 8.65 -0.59 -8.53
C THR A 605 7.21 -0.40 -9.05
N GLY A 606 6.51 -1.49 -9.39
CA GLY A 606 5.14 -1.49 -9.90
C GLY A 606 5.00 -1.66 -11.41
N GLN A 607 6.07 -1.42 -12.17
CA GLN A 607 6.08 -1.60 -13.61
C GLN A 607 6.20 -3.09 -13.98
N ARG A 608 5.32 -3.57 -14.86
CA ARG A 608 5.31 -4.96 -15.30
C ARG A 608 6.27 -5.19 -16.47
N MET A 609 7.54 -4.80 -16.31
CA MET A 609 8.59 -5.10 -17.30
C MET A 609 9.00 -6.57 -17.19
N ILE A 610 9.35 -7.18 -18.32
CA ILE A 610 9.84 -8.56 -18.37
C ILE A 610 11.36 -8.52 -18.28
N VAL A 611 11.91 -9.20 -17.27
CA VAL A 611 13.37 -9.28 -17.06
C VAL A 611 13.78 -10.74 -16.96
N ASP A 612 14.81 -11.13 -17.71
CA ASP A 612 15.44 -12.44 -17.61
C ASP A 612 16.96 -12.28 -17.53
N MET A 613 17.59 -13.11 -16.70
CA MET A 613 19.05 -13.16 -16.55
C MET A 613 19.51 -14.58 -16.28
N THR A 614 20.62 -14.96 -16.90
CA THR A 614 21.28 -16.25 -16.69
C THR A 614 22.78 -16.08 -16.45
N VAL A 615 23.35 -17.00 -15.66
CA VAL A 615 24.79 -17.19 -15.52
C VAL A 615 25.14 -18.62 -15.94
N ASN A 616 25.94 -18.77 -17.00
CA ASN A 616 26.22 -20.07 -17.62
C ASN A 616 24.95 -20.89 -17.93
N GLY A 617 23.90 -20.23 -18.40
CA GLY A 617 22.58 -20.80 -18.69
C GLY A 617 21.72 -21.16 -17.45
N THR A 618 22.17 -20.83 -16.24
CA THR A 618 21.39 -20.98 -15.01
C THR A 618 20.60 -19.71 -14.75
N SER A 619 19.29 -19.81 -14.60
CA SER A 619 18.38 -18.68 -14.42
C SER A 619 18.51 -18.03 -13.03
N MET A 620 18.04 -16.79 -12.92
CA MET A 620 17.98 -16.03 -11.67
C MET A 620 17.32 -16.83 -10.54
N GLY A 621 17.76 -16.59 -9.30
CA GLY A 621 17.33 -17.32 -8.09
C GLY A 621 17.98 -18.70 -7.94
N GLN A 622 18.70 -19.19 -8.92
CA GLN A 622 19.23 -20.55 -8.95
C GLN A 622 20.75 -20.59 -8.67
N GLN A 623 21.26 -21.80 -8.53
CA GLN A 623 22.68 -22.06 -8.30
C GLN A 623 23.34 -22.67 -9.53
N ALA A 624 24.26 -21.94 -10.13
CA ALA A 624 25.12 -22.42 -11.20
C ALA A 624 26.25 -23.31 -10.63
N ARG A 625 26.72 -24.28 -11.45
CA ARG A 625 27.94 -25.00 -11.11
C ARG A 625 29.13 -24.04 -11.13
N TYR A 626 30.12 -24.34 -10.26
CA TYR A 626 31.36 -23.56 -10.27
C TYR A 626 32.04 -23.60 -11.63
N SER A 627 32.47 -22.44 -12.10
CA SER A 627 33.28 -22.23 -13.27
C SER A 627 34.14 -20.99 -13.05
N GLU A 628 35.39 -21.00 -13.59
CA GLU A 628 36.24 -19.79 -13.57
C GLU A 628 35.78 -18.74 -14.58
N SER A 629 35.05 -19.17 -15.61
CA SER A 629 34.48 -18.34 -16.65
C SER A 629 32.97 -18.31 -16.50
N ARG A 630 32.36 -17.12 -16.36
CA ARG A 630 30.93 -16.92 -16.20
C ARG A 630 30.39 -16.10 -17.36
N GLN A 631 29.59 -16.76 -18.19
CA GLN A 631 28.84 -16.10 -19.24
C GLN A 631 27.55 -15.58 -18.62
N ILE A 632 27.42 -14.29 -18.50
CA ILE A 632 26.20 -13.62 -18.02
C ILE A 632 25.43 -13.12 -19.26
N ALA A 633 24.16 -13.46 -19.36
CA ALA A 633 23.30 -13.02 -20.45
C ALA A 633 21.89 -12.76 -19.94
N GLY A 634 21.18 -11.84 -20.57
CA GLY A 634 19.80 -11.54 -20.20
C GLY A 634 19.08 -10.70 -21.26
N ARG A 635 17.78 -10.52 -21.02
CA ARG A 635 16.88 -9.72 -21.84
C ARG A 635 15.97 -8.90 -20.95
N VAL A 636 15.76 -7.65 -21.34
CA VAL A 636 14.82 -6.73 -20.70
C VAL A 636 13.83 -6.24 -21.73
N ILE A 637 12.53 -6.34 -21.44
CA ILE A 637 11.45 -5.76 -22.24
C ILE A 637 10.73 -4.78 -21.32
N GLY A 638 11.01 -3.49 -21.50
CA GLY A 638 10.49 -2.42 -20.64
C GLY A 638 9.03 -2.07 -20.92
N THR A 639 8.37 -1.54 -19.93
CA THR A 639 7.08 -0.81 -20.08
C THR A 639 7.32 0.60 -20.60
N ALA A 640 8.48 1.18 -20.30
CA ALA A 640 9.02 2.43 -20.82
C ALA A 640 10.42 2.22 -21.38
N PRO A 641 11.02 3.20 -22.09
CA PRO A 641 12.38 3.11 -22.59
C PRO A 641 13.39 2.81 -21.48
N ILE A 642 14.36 1.93 -21.76
CA ILE A 642 15.37 1.46 -20.80
C ILE A 642 16.52 2.47 -20.78
N ARG A 643 16.80 3.05 -19.61
CA ARG A 643 17.88 4.01 -19.38
C ARG A 643 19.20 3.30 -19.12
N SER A 644 19.21 2.31 -18.24
CA SER A 644 20.41 1.55 -17.91
C SER A 644 20.10 0.16 -17.38
N ILE A 645 21.10 -0.73 -17.54
CA ILE A 645 21.17 -2.04 -16.86
C ILE A 645 22.50 -2.07 -16.13
N THR A 646 22.46 -2.28 -14.80
CA THR A 646 23.63 -2.39 -13.94
C THR A 646 23.76 -3.84 -13.49
N LEU A 647 24.86 -4.50 -13.85
CA LEU A 647 25.22 -5.84 -13.41
C LEU A 647 26.10 -5.76 -12.15
N PHE A 648 25.68 -6.42 -11.12
CA PHE A 648 26.44 -6.57 -9.89
C PHE A 648 27.10 -7.94 -9.80
N LYS A 649 28.31 -7.96 -9.30
CA LYS A 649 29.01 -9.14 -8.81
C LYS A 649 29.33 -8.92 -7.34
N ASN A 650 28.69 -9.69 -6.47
CA ASN A 650 28.81 -9.47 -5.03
C ASN A 650 28.42 -8.02 -4.66
N ASP A 651 29.26 -7.35 -3.91
CA ASP A 651 29.05 -6.00 -3.37
C ASP A 651 29.40 -4.84 -4.33
N HIS A 652 29.81 -5.14 -5.59
CA HIS A 652 30.28 -4.10 -6.51
C HIS A 652 29.65 -4.22 -7.90
N VAL A 653 29.60 -3.10 -8.60
CA VAL A 653 29.21 -3.03 -10.01
C VAL A 653 30.30 -3.68 -10.84
N LEU A 654 29.93 -4.72 -11.59
CA LEU A 654 30.80 -5.37 -12.55
C LEU A 654 30.78 -4.65 -13.90
N GLU A 655 29.59 -4.30 -14.39
CA GLU A 655 29.38 -3.62 -15.67
C GLU A 655 28.09 -2.80 -15.62
N GLU A 656 28.06 -1.72 -16.38
CA GLU A 656 26.86 -0.91 -16.57
C GLU A 656 26.69 -0.56 -18.04
N TRP A 657 25.53 -0.86 -18.62
CA TRP A 657 25.11 -0.47 -19.95
C TRP A 657 24.15 0.71 -19.86
N GLY A 658 24.60 1.88 -20.30
CA GLY A 658 23.77 3.07 -20.40
C GLY A 658 23.30 3.28 -21.84
N TYR A 659 22.03 3.62 -22.02
CA TYR A 659 21.39 3.78 -23.32
C TYR A 659 21.00 5.23 -23.61
N ASN A 660 21.74 6.18 -23.09
CA ASN A 660 21.57 7.62 -23.37
C ASN A 660 22.21 8.00 -24.72
N GLU A 661 21.75 7.41 -25.84
CA GLU A 661 22.17 7.89 -27.14
C GLU A 661 21.53 9.24 -27.46
N VAL A 662 22.41 10.22 -27.69
CA VAL A 662 22.03 11.63 -27.85
C VAL A 662 21.35 11.87 -29.17
N GLN A 663 20.05 12.10 -29.17
CA GLN A 663 19.32 12.65 -30.34
C GLN A 663 18.11 13.50 -29.98
N GLY A 664 17.91 13.91 -28.73
CA GLY A 664 16.77 14.73 -28.32
C GLY A 664 17.17 16.13 -27.87
N GLU A 665 16.26 17.07 -28.01
CA GLU A 665 16.41 18.43 -27.44
C GLU A 665 15.92 18.49 -25.99
N ASP A 666 15.14 17.49 -25.53
CA ASP A 666 14.62 17.45 -24.17
C ASP A 666 15.74 17.20 -23.16
N LEU A 667 15.62 17.82 -21.98
CA LEU A 667 16.52 17.59 -20.86
C LEU A 667 15.77 16.96 -19.70
N ALA A 668 16.39 15.96 -19.06
CA ALA A 668 15.90 15.37 -17.81
C ALA A 668 16.68 15.93 -16.62
N LEU A 669 16.00 16.56 -15.70
CA LEU A 669 16.52 17.01 -14.42
C LEU A 669 16.10 16.00 -13.35
N THR A 670 17.03 15.16 -12.92
CA THR A 670 16.79 14.01 -12.05
C THR A 670 17.31 14.29 -10.63
N PHE A 671 16.45 14.01 -9.64
CA PHE A 671 16.75 14.09 -8.21
C PHE A 671 16.92 12.69 -7.67
N TYR A 672 17.90 12.47 -6.83
CA TYR A 672 18.19 11.20 -6.15
C TYR A 672 18.53 11.44 -4.70
N SER A 673 18.06 10.57 -3.82
CA SER A 673 18.53 10.47 -2.43
C SER A 673 18.72 9.02 -2.03
N GLU A 674 19.80 8.75 -1.27
CA GLU A 674 19.97 7.42 -0.70
C GLU A 674 18.98 7.16 0.46
N SER A 675 18.67 5.89 0.69
CA SER A 675 17.84 5.43 1.80
C SER A 675 18.63 4.69 2.89
N TYR A 676 19.93 4.48 2.70
CA TYR A 676 20.78 3.77 3.64
C TYR A 676 20.77 4.46 5.00
N PRO A 677 20.63 3.74 6.13
CA PRO A 677 20.67 4.35 7.44
C PRO A 677 22.10 4.82 7.80
N TYR A 678 22.20 5.86 8.65
CA TYR A 678 23.50 6.37 9.11
C TYR A 678 24.30 5.29 9.87
N HIS A 679 23.61 4.49 10.67
CA HIS A 679 24.18 3.29 11.29
C HIS A 679 23.48 2.04 10.75
N PRO A 680 24.21 0.94 10.46
CA PRO A 680 23.63 -0.29 9.93
C PRO A 680 22.49 -0.88 10.76
N ASP A 681 22.47 -0.59 12.07
CA ASP A 681 21.41 -1.06 12.98
C ASP A 681 20.19 -0.13 13.05
N ASP A 682 20.22 1.02 12.39
CA ASP A 682 19.09 1.95 12.35
C ASP A 682 18.08 1.60 11.25
N ASN A 683 16.88 2.17 11.35
CA ASN A 683 15.90 2.15 10.28
C ASN A 683 16.38 2.99 9.09
N PRO A 684 15.81 2.78 7.88
CA PRO A 684 16.15 3.58 6.72
C PRO A 684 16.03 5.09 7.00
N ARG A 685 16.88 5.87 6.31
CA ARG A 685 16.74 7.32 6.27
C ARG A 685 15.32 7.74 5.88
N GLY A 686 14.83 8.87 6.38
CA GLY A 686 13.55 9.47 6.01
C GLY A 686 13.51 9.95 4.55
N TRP A 687 12.32 10.34 4.10
CA TRP A 687 12.10 10.91 2.77
C TRP A 687 12.82 12.22 2.56
N ARG A 688 13.51 12.37 1.42
CA ARG A 688 14.05 13.65 0.96
C ARG A 688 12.98 14.37 0.13
N HIS A 689 12.52 15.51 0.63
CA HIS A 689 11.60 16.38 -0.10
C HIS A 689 12.39 17.39 -0.93
N TRP A 690 12.11 17.43 -2.21
CA TRP A 690 12.67 18.37 -3.17
C TRP A 690 11.62 19.39 -3.54
N ARG A 691 11.85 20.66 -3.18
CA ARG A 691 10.94 21.79 -3.48
C ARG A 691 11.74 23.00 -3.88
N GLY A 692 11.18 23.80 -4.77
CA GLY A 692 11.81 25.03 -5.18
C GLY A 692 11.43 25.51 -6.57
N THR A 693 12.37 26.16 -7.23
CA THR A 693 12.18 26.66 -8.59
C THR A 693 13.26 26.13 -9.54
N ILE A 694 12.87 25.91 -10.79
CA ILE A 694 13.76 25.58 -11.90
C ILE A 694 13.68 26.75 -12.88
N THR A 695 14.81 27.39 -13.21
CA THR A 695 14.91 28.45 -14.21
C THR A 695 15.81 28.03 -15.34
N VAL A 696 15.37 28.15 -16.57
CA VAL A 696 16.14 27.85 -17.78
C VAL A 696 16.61 29.13 -18.45
N GLU A 697 17.91 29.23 -18.68
CA GLU A 697 18.55 30.32 -19.44
C GLU A 697 19.16 29.78 -20.74
N GLY A 698 19.23 30.60 -21.77
CA GLY A 698 19.85 30.24 -23.06
C GLY A 698 19.03 29.37 -24.00
N ALA A 699 17.84 28.96 -23.60
CA ALA A 699 16.86 28.22 -24.41
C ALA A 699 15.44 28.60 -24.03
N GLU A 700 14.47 28.37 -24.93
CA GLU A 700 13.05 28.67 -24.74
C GLU A 700 12.33 27.38 -24.29
N LEU A 701 11.82 27.39 -23.04
CA LEU A 701 11.08 26.27 -22.46
C LEU A 701 9.67 26.19 -23.09
N ALA A 702 9.30 25.06 -23.67
CA ALA A 702 7.96 24.81 -24.19
C ALA A 702 7.00 24.29 -23.12
N SER A 703 7.44 23.31 -22.36
CA SER A 703 6.70 22.68 -21.28
C SER A 703 7.62 21.90 -20.36
N ALA A 704 7.08 21.47 -19.22
CA ALA A 704 7.75 20.52 -18.35
C ALA A 704 6.74 19.51 -17.79
N GLU A 705 7.19 18.30 -17.55
CA GLU A 705 6.38 17.24 -16.95
C GLU A 705 7.26 16.38 -16.02
N LEU A 706 6.62 15.72 -15.07
CA LEU A 706 7.29 14.69 -14.25
C LEU A 706 7.40 13.40 -15.07
N SER A 707 8.57 12.73 -14.99
CA SER A 707 8.78 11.42 -15.63
C SER A 707 8.00 10.32 -14.94
N ASP A 708 7.81 10.49 -13.64
CA ASP A 708 7.07 9.60 -12.78
C ASP A 708 5.91 10.37 -12.12
N ARG A 709 4.79 9.73 -11.93
CA ARG A 709 3.64 10.28 -11.20
C ARG A 709 3.30 9.37 -10.02
N GLN A 710 4.32 9.04 -9.25
CA GLN A 710 4.18 8.08 -8.15
C GLN A 710 3.44 8.68 -6.96
N ASN A 711 3.59 9.99 -6.72
CA ASN A 711 2.90 10.69 -5.63
C ASN A 711 2.06 11.84 -6.17
N LEU A 712 0.82 11.54 -6.53
CA LEU A 712 -0.10 12.50 -7.12
C LEU A 712 -0.52 13.64 -6.16
N SER A 713 -0.43 13.41 -4.84
CA SER A 713 -0.77 14.41 -3.82
C SER A 713 0.35 15.41 -3.57
N PHE A 714 1.58 15.06 -3.89
CA PHE A 714 2.77 15.86 -3.56
C PHE A 714 3.53 16.35 -4.79
N GLN A 715 3.75 15.46 -5.76
CA GLN A 715 4.56 15.76 -6.93
C GLN A 715 3.84 16.72 -7.88
N ARG A 716 4.53 17.79 -8.26
CA ARG A 716 4.03 18.78 -9.22
C ARG A 716 5.15 19.51 -9.89
N VAL A 717 4.90 19.98 -11.09
CA VAL A 717 5.71 20.96 -11.82
C VAL A 717 4.78 21.94 -12.53
N GLU A 718 4.93 23.23 -12.23
CA GLU A 718 3.99 24.27 -12.65
C GLU A 718 4.74 25.51 -13.14
N PRO A 719 4.31 26.17 -14.21
CA PRO A 719 4.88 27.45 -14.63
C PRO A 719 4.68 28.53 -13.54
N VAL A 720 5.67 29.42 -13.43
CA VAL A 720 5.55 30.61 -12.59
C VAL A 720 4.94 31.75 -13.41
N ASP A 721 3.86 32.36 -12.93
CA ASP A 721 3.17 33.47 -13.61
C ASP A 721 4.11 34.60 -14.00
N GLY A 722 4.07 35.02 -15.26
CA GLY A 722 4.92 36.07 -15.80
C GLY A 722 6.38 35.71 -16.05
N SER A 723 6.75 34.45 -15.86
CA SER A 723 8.13 33.94 -16.03
C SER A 723 8.13 32.64 -16.86
N PRO A 724 8.08 32.73 -18.21
CA PRO A 724 7.85 31.58 -19.07
C PRO A 724 8.94 30.48 -18.96
N ASN A 725 10.15 30.83 -18.55
CA ASN A 725 11.27 29.90 -18.38
C ASN A 725 11.52 29.52 -16.92
N THR A 726 10.57 29.78 -16.01
CA THR A 726 10.67 29.44 -14.59
C THR A 726 9.52 28.55 -14.17
N LEU A 727 9.85 27.45 -13.49
CA LEU A 727 8.89 26.48 -12.99
C LEU A 727 9.00 26.41 -11.46
N ARG A 728 7.87 26.20 -10.80
CA ARG A 728 7.83 25.74 -9.41
C ARG A 728 7.67 24.22 -9.43
N PHE A 729 8.40 23.53 -8.58
CA PHE A 729 8.33 22.07 -8.50
C PHE A 729 8.29 21.56 -7.06
N ALA A 730 7.73 20.37 -6.89
CA ALA A 730 7.85 19.56 -5.68
C ALA A 730 7.92 18.09 -6.07
N THR A 731 8.86 17.35 -5.48
CA THR A 731 8.98 15.90 -5.58
C THR A 731 9.65 15.34 -4.34
N MET A 732 9.75 14.01 -4.23
CA MET A 732 10.42 13.35 -3.12
C MET A 732 11.07 12.05 -3.58
N THR A 733 12.12 11.64 -2.86
CA THR A 733 12.84 10.39 -3.12
C THR A 733 13.27 9.73 -1.81
N ARG A 734 13.46 8.41 -1.85
CA ARG A 734 14.00 7.60 -0.75
C ARG A 734 14.60 6.31 -1.29
N GLY A 735 15.87 6.37 -1.72
CA GLY A 735 16.58 5.28 -2.36
C GLY A 735 16.27 5.11 -3.85
N ASP A 736 15.56 6.06 -4.43
CA ASP A 736 15.10 6.09 -5.81
C ASP A 736 15.32 7.45 -6.46
N HIS A 737 14.78 7.64 -7.65
CA HIS A 737 14.91 8.83 -8.47
C HIS A 737 13.54 9.42 -8.78
N SER A 738 13.52 10.73 -9.02
CA SER A 738 12.37 11.44 -9.60
C SER A 738 12.89 12.49 -10.56
N SER A 739 12.28 12.61 -11.74
CA SER A 739 12.77 13.49 -12.80
C SER A 739 11.73 14.49 -13.29
N VAL A 740 12.19 15.69 -13.60
CA VAL A 740 11.44 16.70 -14.36
C VAL A 740 11.99 16.73 -15.78
N ILE A 741 11.15 16.42 -16.76
CA ILE A 741 11.48 16.48 -18.17
C ILE A 741 11.19 17.87 -18.69
N LEU A 742 12.23 18.57 -19.17
CA LEU A 742 12.15 19.92 -19.74
C LEU A 742 12.11 19.80 -21.27
N LYS A 743 11.02 20.29 -21.89
CA LYS A 743 10.80 20.29 -23.34
C LYS A 743 11.02 21.69 -23.91
N PHE A 744 11.62 21.83 -25.08
CA PHE A 744 12.04 23.10 -25.65
C PHE A 744 11.41 23.40 -27.00
N ASN A 745 11.19 24.71 -27.29
CA ASN A 745 10.82 25.24 -28.60
C ASN A 745 12.08 25.49 -29.46
N GLY A 746 12.86 24.45 -29.76
CA GLY A 746 14.10 24.57 -30.53
C GLY A 746 15.32 23.99 -29.79
N PRO A 747 16.56 24.33 -30.24
CA PRO A 747 17.75 23.72 -29.69
C PRO A 747 17.94 23.99 -28.20
N SER A 748 18.18 22.95 -27.42
CA SER A 748 18.57 23.04 -26.01
C SER A 748 20.10 23.13 -25.79
N ALA A 749 20.87 23.07 -26.87
CA ALA A 749 22.33 23.23 -26.84
C ALA A 749 22.71 24.61 -26.27
N GLY A 750 23.29 24.65 -25.07
CA GLY A 750 23.62 25.90 -24.38
C GLY A 750 22.58 26.30 -23.32
N ALA A 751 21.55 25.51 -23.09
CA ALA A 751 20.66 25.69 -21.96
C ALA A 751 21.42 25.56 -20.62
N VAL A 752 21.19 26.52 -19.75
CA VAL A 752 21.65 26.51 -18.36
C VAL A 752 20.45 26.36 -17.45
N VAL A 753 20.41 25.29 -16.70
CA VAL A 753 19.32 24.99 -15.74
C VAL A 753 19.77 25.40 -14.34
N LYS A 754 19.06 26.34 -13.75
CA LYS A 754 19.27 26.78 -12.36
C LYS A 754 18.18 26.22 -11.48
N VAL A 755 18.57 25.51 -10.42
CA VAL A 755 17.66 24.94 -9.44
C VAL A 755 17.87 25.65 -8.12
N SER A 756 16.84 26.35 -7.64
CA SER A 756 16.84 26.93 -6.30
C SER A 756 15.99 26.05 -5.39
N LEU A 757 16.64 25.35 -4.48
CA LEU A 757 15.99 24.48 -3.50
C LEU A 757 15.55 25.28 -2.29
N ASP A 758 14.28 25.13 -1.92
CA ASP A 758 13.75 25.64 -0.66
C ASP A 758 14.27 24.83 0.53
N THR A 759 14.23 25.42 1.72
CA THR A 759 14.41 24.65 2.96
C THR A 759 13.35 23.58 3.07
N SER A 760 13.73 22.32 3.13
CA SER A 760 12.82 21.20 3.24
C SER A 760 12.98 20.45 4.57
N ASN A 761 11.93 19.68 4.95
CA ASN A 761 12.01 18.79 6.08
C ASN A 761 12.09 17.34 5.58
N GLU A 762 13.03 16.57 6.10
CA GLU A 762 12.93 15.11 6.03
C GLU A 762 11.89 14.62 7.03
N THR A 763 10.99 13.76 6.56
CA THR A 763 10.09 13.04 7.45
C THR A 763 10.65 11.64 7.67
N GLY A 764 10.99 11.30 8.90
CA GLY A 764 11.32 9.93 9.28
C GLY A 764 10.08 9.04 9.15
N SER A 765 10.27 7.76 8.84
CA SER A 765 9.25 6.74 9.02
C SER A 765 9.22 6.28 10.48
N GLY A 766 8.04 5.92 10.97
CA GLY A 766 7.85 5.46 12.34
C GLY A 766 6.90 6.35 13.17
N PRO A 767 6.68 6.02 14.43
CA PRO A 767 5.83 6.77 15.32
C PRO A 767 6.23 8.25 15.36
N PRO A 768 5.31 9.19 15.57
CA PRO A 768 5.58 10.63 15.56
C PRO A 768 6.76 11.05 16.45
N GLN A 769 6.95 10.40 17.58
CA GLN A 769 8.06 10.64 18.50
C GLN A 769 9.43 10.16 18.00
N LEU A 770 9.46 9.30 16.99
CA LEU A 770 10.69 8.81 16.35
C LEU A 770 10.96 9.48 15.00
N ARG A 771 10.07 10.36 14.54
CA ARG A 771 10.25 11.09 13.30
C ARG A 771 11.25 12.20 13.50
N THR A 772 12.41 12.07 12.92
CA THR A 772 13.37 13.17 12.84
C THR A 772 12.96 14.10 11.71
N HIS A 773 12.35 15.22 12.04
CA HIS A 773 12.15 16.31 11.09
C HIS A 773 13.47 17.08 10.96
N GLN A 774 14.26 16.71 9.98
CA GLN A 774 15.51 17.43 9.71
C GLN A 774 15.25 18.49 8.65
N ARG A 775 15.53 19.75 9.00
CA ARG A 775 15.53 20.84 8.04
C ARG A 775 16.78 20.77 7.20
N ILE A 776 16.61 20.67 5.88
CA ILE A 776 17.70 20.70 4.92
C ILE A 776 17.83 22.14 4.42
N PRO A 777 19.05 22.72 4.46
CA PRO A 777 19.28 24.09 3.98
C PRO A 777 18.84 24.26 2.51
N GLY A 778 18.29 25.41 2.18
CA GLY A 778 18.09 25.82 0.80
C GLY A 778 19.43 25.94 0.07
N GLN A 779 19.45 25.55 -1.21
CA GLN A 779 20.66 25.59 -2.05
C GLN A 779 20.32 26.12 -3.44
N GLU A 780 21.25 26.84 -4.07
CA GLU A 780 21.21 27.17 -5.48
C GLU A 780 22.23 26.32 -6.24
N VAL A 781 21.76 25.66 -7.28
CA VAL A 781 22.56 24.78 -8.14
C VAL A 781 22.43 25.23 -9.58
N THR A 782 23.54 25.35 -10.27
CA THR A 782 23.57 25.67 -11.72
C THR A 782 24.15 24.51 -12.48
N LEU A 783 23.35 23.97 -13.41
CA LEU A 783 23.71 22.82 -14.25
C LEU A 783 23.75 23.23 -15.71
N ALA A 784 24.79 22.82 -16.42
CA ALA A 784 24.92 23.04 -17.85
C ALA A 784 25.67 21.87 -18.50
N LEU A 785 25.13 21.35 -19.59
CA LEU A 785 25.79 20.30 -20.37
C LEU A 785 26.85 20.94 -21.28
N GLN A 786 28.12 20.70 -20.98
CA GLN A 786 29.26 21.25 -21.74
C GLN A 786 29.83 20.22 -22.75
N GLY A 787 28.99 19.69 -23.60
CA GLY A 787 29.39 18.67 -24.58
C GLY A 787 29.22 17.23 -24.07
N ASP A 788 29.06 17.03 -22.77
CA ASP A 788 28.74 15.73 -22.16
C ASP A 788 27.23 15.51 -22.18
N ASN A 789 26.80 14.26 -22.17
CA ASN A 789 25.39 13.89 -22.17
C ASN A 789 24.74 14.00 -20.79
N GLU A 790 25.59 14.09 -19.76
CA GLU A 790 25.14 14.11 -18.36
C GLU A 790 26.06 14.99 -17.52
N PHE A 791 25.48 15.74 -16.60
CA PHE A 791 26.16 16.52 -15.57
C PHE A 791 25.54 16.22 -14.23
N LEU A 792 26.34 15.72 -13.27
CA LEU A 792 25.89 15.40 -11.90
C LEU A 792 26.44 16.43 -10.92
N GLN A 793 25.55 16.94 -10.07
CA GLN A 793 25.87 17.81 -8.94
C GLN A 793 25.56 17.11 -7.63
N ASP A 794 26.58 16.90 -6.80
CA ASP A 794 26.42 16.45 -5.43
C ASP A 794 25.82 17.58 -4.59
N VAL A 795 24.70 17.28 -3.91
CA VAL A 795 23.99 18.17 -2.99
C VAL A 795 23.79 17.50 -1.63
N SER A 796 24.66 16.57 -1.32
CA SER A 796 24.67 15.76 -0.10
C SER A 796 24.58 16.63 1.15
N PHE A 797 23.80 16.16 2.12
CA PHE A 797 23.63 16.83 3.39
C PHE A 797 23.71 15.82 4.53
N ASP A 798 24.39 16.22 5.59
CA ASP A 798 24.45 15.47 6.85
C ASP A 798 24.94 14.01 6.72
N GLY A 799 25.85 13.77 5.78
CA GLY A 799 26.48 12.47 5.54
C GLY A 799 25.70 11.52 4.61
N TYR A 800 24.49 11.91 4.18
CA TYR A 800 23.73 11.17 3.17
C TYR A 800 24.06 11.63 1.75
N GLN A 801 24.00 10.70 0.80
CA GLN A 801 24.23 10.99 -0.61
C GLN A 801 22.93 11.47 -1.28
N ASP A 802 22.95 12.73 -1.70
CA ASP A 802 21.89 13.36 -2.47
C ASP A 802 22.51 13.97 -3.73
N SER A 803 21.83 13.85 -4.86
CA SER A 803 22.33 14.42 -6.11
C SER A 803 21.24 14.97 -7.01
N ILE A 804 21.62 15.94 -7.85
CA ILE A 804 20.82 16.44 -8.96
C ILE A 804 21.62 16.18 -10.23
N THR A 805 20.99 15.51 -11.20
CA THR A 805 21.60 15.20 -12.48
C THR A 805 20.84 15.90 -13.60
N LEU A 806 21.56 16.57 -14.51
CA LEU A 806 21.01 17.05 -15.76
C LEU A 806 21.52 16.15 -16.88
N SER A 807 20.62 15.55 -17.64
CA SER A 807 20.98 14.68 -18.77
C SER A 807 20.14 15.01 -20.00
N ARG A 808 20.69 14.71 -21.21
CA ARG A 808 19.90 14.81 -22.44
C ARG A 808 18.94 13.62 -22.54
N GLY A 809 17.71 13.89 -22.97
CA GLY A 809 16.81 12.86 -23.46
C GLY A 809 17.36 12.27 -24.77
N GLY A 810 17.30 10.95 -24.92
CA GLY A 810 17.74 10.23 -26.11
C GLY A 810 16.72 9.20 -26.55
N GLN A 811 16.92 8.59 -27.71
CA GLN A 811 16.17 7.42 -28.12
C GLN A 811 16.69 6.21 -27.34
N MET A 812 16.10 5.99 -26.18
CA MET A 812 16.38 4.80 -25.39
C MET A 812 15.56 3.62 -25.93
N PRO A 813 16.13 2.39 -25.94
CA PRO A 813 15.42 1.22 -26.44
C PRO A 813 14.33 0.76 -25.47
N LEU A 814 13.24 0.23 -26.03
CA LEU A 814 12.18 -0.44 -25.24
C LEU A 814 12.52 -1.90 -24.91
N GLU A 815 13.54 -2.45 -25.58
CA GLU A 815 13.99 -3.83 -25.42
C GLU A 815 15.50 -3.89 -25.57
N VAL A 816 16.15 -4.64 -24.70
CA VAL A 816 17.61 -4.82 -24.69
C VAL A 816 17.97 -6.27 -24.40
N GLU A 817 18.89 -6.82 -25.19
CA GLU A 817 19.64 -8.01 -24.85
C GLU A 817 21.05 -7.60 -24.40
N PHE A 818 21.52 -8.16 -23.30
CA PHE A 818 22.87 -7.92 -22.79
C PHE A 818 23.60 -9.21 -22.57
N ASN A 819 24.92 -9.17 -22.76
CA ASN A 819 25.80 -10.30 -22.43
C ASN A 819 27.20 -9.81 -22.09
N THR A 820 27.83 -10.49 -21.15
CA THR A 820 29.25 -10.26 -20.81
C THR A 820 29.89 -11.53 -20.29
N LEU A 821 31.24 -11.54 -20.28
CA LEU A 821 32.04 -12.65 -19.79
C LEU A 821 32.89 -12.21 -18.61
N ASP A 822 32.54 -12.68 -17.40
CA ASP A 822 33.38 -12.45 -16.24
C ASP A 822 34.37 -13.58 -15.99
N GLN A 823 35.67 -13.21 -15.92
CA GLN A 823 36.77 -14.07 -15.56
C GLN A 823 37.63 -13.44 -14.43
N LEU A 824 37.16 -12.32 -13.84
CA LEU A 824 37.87 -11.55 -12.85
C LEU A 824 37.75 -12.16 -11.46
N ASN A 825 38.87 -12.63 -10.87
CA ASN A 825 38.94 -13.14 -9.51
C ASN A 825 37.79 -14.11 -9.14
N PRO A 826 37.62 -15.21 -9.89
CA PRO A 826 36.48 -16.12 -9.67
C PRO A 826 36.62 -16.81 -8.33
N ARG A 827 35.51 -16.78 -7.53
CA ARG A 827 35.42 -17.44 -6.25
C ARG A 827 34.16 -18.32 -6.18
N GLN A 828 34.21 -19.36 -5.39
CA GLN A 828 33.02 -20.12 -5.02
C GLN A 828 32.12 -19.24 -4.18
N GLY A 829 30.82 -19.24 -4.48
CA GLY A 829 29.84 -18.41 -3.79
C GLY A 829 29.75 -16.97 -4.32
N ASP A 830 30.43 -16.63 -5.45
CA ASP A 830 30.13 -15.39 -6.13
C ASP A 830 28.67 -15.40 -6.56
N TYR A 831 28.00 -14.25 -6.42
CA TYR A 831 26.63 -14.09 -6.89
C TYR A 831 26.52 -12.89 -7.85
N TYR A 832 25.52 -12.98 -8.73
CA TYR A 832 25.28 -11.98 -9.79
C TYR A 832 23.80 -11.64 -9.81
N PHE A 833 23.48 -10.36 -9.92
CA PHE A 833 22.13 -9.86 -10.19
C PHE A 833 22.18 -8.59 -11.04
N VAL A 834 21.10 -8.23 -11.68
CA VAL A 834 20.99 -6.97 -12.43
C VAL A 834 19.92 -6.08 -11.79
N ARG A 835 20.19 -4.77 -11.88
CA ARG A 835 19.22 -3.70 -11.69
C ARG A 835 18.95 -3.06 -13.05
N VAL A 836 17.66 -2.92 -13.38
CA VAL A 836 17.19 -2.21 -14.57
C VAL A 836 16.60 -0.88 -14.13
N ARG A 837 16.87 0.20 -14.88
CA ARG A 837 16.24 1.50 -14.72
C ARG A 837 15.64 1.94 -16.06
N GLN A 838 14.38 2.39 -16.03
CA GLN A 838 13.67 2.95 -17.18
C GLN A 838 13.68 4.49 -17.16
N ALA A 839 13.23 5.10 -18.25
CA ALA A 839 13.13 6.56 -18.39
C ALA A 839 12.01 7.18 -17.55
N ASP A 840 11.00 6.38 -17.17
CA ASP A 840 9.93 6.73 -16.22
C ASP A 840 10.31 6.49 -14.75
N GLU A 841 11.61 6.31 -14.47
CA GLU A 841 12.21 5.98 -13.19
C GLU A 841 11.80 4.60 -12.63
N GLY A 842 11.08 3.79 -13.41
CA GLY A 842 10.76 2.41 -13.06
C GLY A 842 12.02 1.57 -12.88
N LEU A 843 12.07 0.78 -11.79
CA LEU A 843 13.19 -0.09 -11.46
C LEU A 843 12.78 -1.56 -11.43
N ALA A 844 13.74 -2.45 -11.72
CA ALA A 844 13.61 -3.88 -11.44
C ALA A 844 14.94 -4.45 -10.94
N TRP A 845 14.86 -5.50 -10.09
CA TRP A 845 16.01 -6.22 -9.56
C TRP A 845 15.79 -7.72 -9.67
N THR A 846 16.68 -8.41 -10.39
CA THR A 846 16.61 -9.88 -10.46
C THR A 846 17.09 -10.51 -9.16
N SER A 847 16.49 -11.65 -8.78
CA SER A 847 17.09 -12.49 -7.74
C SER A 847 18.48 -12.97 -8.16
N PRO A 848 19.45 -13.07 -7.22
CA PRO A 848 20.82 -13.45 -7.55
C PRO A 848 20.96 -14.85 -8.12
N VAL A 849 21.98 -15.07 -8.96
CA VAL A 849 22.49 -16.39 -9.34
C VAL A 849 23.81 -16.63 -8.61
N TRP A 850 23.88 -17.68 -7.81
CA TRP A 850 25.10 -18.08 -7.09
C TRP A 850 25.90 -19.07 -7.89
N VAL A 851 27.26 -18.92 -7.92
CA VAL A 851 28.15 -19.82 -8.63
C VAL A 851 28.93 -20.71 -7.65
N GLY A 852 28.71 -22.01 -7.71
CA GLY A 852 29.37 -22.99 -6.87
C GLY A 852 28.81 -23.15 -5.45
N GLY A 853 27.64 -22.59 -5.17
CA GLY A 853 26.98 -22.58 -3.85
C GLY A 853 27.13 -21.26 -3.14
N ALA A 854 26.37 -21.07 -2.04
CA ALA A 854 26.54 -19.90 -1.18
C ALA A 854 27.93 -19.90 -0.52
N ARG A 855 28.43 -18.71 -0.17
CA ARG A 855 29.65 -18.62 0.64
C ARG A 855 29.42 -19.35 1.96
N SER A 856 30.33 -20.24 2.36
CA SER A 856 30.32 -20.77 3.73
C SER A 856 30.59 -19.60 4.68
N ARG A 857 29.75 -19.47 5.70
CA ARG A 857 29.91 -18.52 6.80
C ARG A 857 31.26 -18.66 7.49
#